data_b6a19423646e3b381483991f488bb8d9
#
_entry.id   b6a19423646e3b381483991f488bb8d9
#
_cell.length_a   1.000
_cell.length_b   1.000
_cell.length_c   1.000
_cell.angle_alpha   90.00
_cell.angle_beta   90.00
_cell.angle_gamma   90.00
#
_symmetry.space_group_name_H-M   'P 1'
#
loop_
_entity.id
_entity.type
_entity.pdbx_description
1 polymer ?
#
loop_
_entity_poly.entity_id
_entity_poly.type
_entity_poly.pdbx_seq_one_letter_code
_entity_poly.pdbx_strand_id
1 'polypeptide(L)'
;MTRGSESHRRGEHDVDTVLRRFEHWARNTPDAPAVAAGPESLTYARLDARADRLARRLLVSGLPPGGLVAVGTSRRVPLVVALLGVLKAGGAYVVVDAERPHVGRRQLAAVEPFALLTDAAGRTALDDGAGRTVLPVEEEPARDAVERAVPGSVPDPVIDRSVAARVFTGAAEPRAVVVGHERLLAAFEAWAEVARLTPEDRHLIVSAADVTAFATGWTRALCSGGSLVLPSDAPSGPEEVAAVVGREHVTVLYAGPAVATGLAPVRPDPAGVAEDRRDSRSPLRSLRLVAVSGDRLYLDEQEALRNRLHPGTRVLNVYGTAETAGTGTWFEVPHLPGPLDAPERVSLLGGAFPGCGVALHDGEIRLTPPGGGEAIATGDLGRRREDGLLEFGGRIRHHVVLPDGRTLDPYPVESAIRGHEGVDSVVVTGVDATRGPRRLVAYVAPPDGVPLPDSAALRVHLANRVAAEDVPRTVVRLGALPRNRAGQEDRSALPLPALAGPEGSTAKSGKGGAPHGTGASLFAVLACAAVPIGFVAMLVTDAVWPGSTELDGIPAPWSGLFFLLYVFECLAFGLGLAFLLLARPSMVNRRRRGSRLAGLTHLAISYLLMAWWPQDNLYRLAAKNDWPQQALLVYVFNVPLMIAAAVVALSATKSNTPFEPDPKSKSESESESESG
;
A
#
# COMPACT_ATOMS: atom_id res chain seq x y z
N MET A 1 -56.00 36.59 -23.42
CA MET A 1 -55.83 35.72 -22.24
C MET A 1 -54.96 34.54 -22.64
N THR A 2 -53.70 34.58 -22.37
CA THR A 2 -52.75 33.45 -22.29
C THR A 2 -51.34 34.04 -22.11
N ARG A 3 -51.04 34.45 -20.88
CA ARG A 3 -49.69 34.71 -20.40
C ARG A 3 -49.66 34.11 -19.00
N GLY A 4 -49.24 32.87 -18.88
CA GLY A 4 -49.20 32.21 -17.56
C GLY A 4 -48.74 30.78 -17.59
N SER A 5 -47.61 30.44 -18.29
CA SER A 5 -47.03 29.08 -18.18
C SER A 5 -45.53 29.01 -18.35
N GLU A 6 -44.83 30.15 -18.46
CA GLU A 6 -43.34 30.13 -18.61
C GLU A 6 -42.57 30.48 -17.33
N SER A 7 -43.24 30.86 -16.23
CA SER A 7 -42.56 31.24 -14.99
C SER A 7 -42.36 30.09 -14.00
N HIS A 8 -42.87 28.87 -14.29
CA HIS A 8 -42.81 27.75 -13.37
C HIS A 8 -41.63 26.78 -13.61
N ARG A 9 -40.82 26.96 -14.65
CA ARG A 9 -39.63 26.12 -14.90
C ARG A 9 -38.30 26.74 -14.50
N ARG A 10 -38.27 27.94 -13.95
CA ARG A 10 -37.04 28.62 -13.48
C ARG A 10 -36.81 28.53 -11.97
N GLY A 11 -37.58 27.76 -11.26
CA GLY A 11 -37.51 27.62 -9.80
C GLY A 11 -37.01 26.27 -9.29
N GLU A 12 -36.58 25.34 -10.12
CA GLU A 12 -35.97 24.08 -9.69
C GLU A 12 -34.48 24.29 -9.41
N HIS A 13 -34.23 24.79 -8.23
CA HIS A 13 -33.08 24.65 -7.38
C HIS A 13 -31.75 24.39 -8.11
N ASP A 14 -30.99 25.46 -8.30
CA ASP A 14 -29.54 25.44 -8.53
C ASP A 14 -28.84 24.93 -7.25
N VAL A 15 -28.99 23.63 -6.96
CA VAL A 15 -28.38 23.01 -5.78
C VAL A 15 -26.90 22.89 -6.00
N ASP A 16 -26.14 23.49 -5.10
CA ASP A 16 -24.70 23.45 -5.11
C ASP A 16 -24.18 21.99 -4.97
N THR A 17 -23.17 21.63 -5.73
CA THR A 17 -22.50 20.32 -5.70
C THR A 17 -21.01 20.52 -5.91
N VAL A 18 -20.19 19.52 -5.57
CA VAL A 18 -18.74 19.55 -5.84
C VAL A 18 -18.46 19.75 -7.35
N LEU A 19 -19.32 19.21 -8.22
CA LEU A 19 -19.22 19.44 -9.66
C LEU A 19 -19.44 20.90 -10.02
N ARG A 20 -20.48 21.53 -9.46
CA ARG A 20 -20.78 22.97 -9.67
C ARG A 20 -19.65 23.86 -9.15
N ARG A 21 -19.04 23.52 -8.02
CA ARG A 21 -17.86 24.22 -7.48
C ARG A 21 -16.68 24.11 -8.43
N PHE A 22 -16.40 22.93 -8.97
CA PHE A 22 -15.36 22.75 -9.99
C PHE A 22 -15.66 23.54 -11.27
N GLU A 23 -16.88 23.46 -11.81
CA GLU A 23 -17.29 24.18 -13.02
C GLU A 23 -17.26 25.71 -12.85
N HIS A 24 -17.50 26.19 -11.61
CA HIS A 24 -17.33 27.61 -11.29
C HIS A 24 -15.88 28.05 -11.57
N TRP A 25 -14.89 27.30 -11.12
CA TRP A 25 -13.48 27.61 -11.37
C TRP A 25 -13.11 27.43 -12.85
N ALA A 26 -13.60 26.39 -13.50
CA ALA A 26 -13.36 26.17 -14.92
C ALA A 26 -13.87 27.33 -15.80
N ARG A 27 -14.96 28.00 -15.39
CA ARG A 27 -15.50 29.16 -16.10
C ARG A 27 -14.80 30.47 -15.74
N ASN A 28 -14.45 30.66 -14.46
CA ASN A 28 -13.93 31.95 -13.98
C ASN A 28 -12.40 32.06 -14.08
N THR A 29 -11.68 30.92 -13.96
CA THR A 29 -10.22 30.84 -14.05
C THR A 29 -9.78 29.73 -15.00
N PRO A 30 -10.17 29.75 -16.28
CA PRO A 30 -10.00 28.64 -17.24
C PRO A 30 -8.54 28.24 -17.44
N ASP A 31 -7.64 29.21 -17.38
CA ASP A 31 -6.20 29.02 -17.62
C ASP A 31 -5.40 28.65 -16.34
N ALA A 32 -6.06 28.70 -15.17
CA ALA A 32 -5.40 28.32 -13.93
C ALA A 32 -5.03 26.82 -13.94
N PRO A 33 -3.90 26.42 -13.35
CA PRO A 33 -3.50 25.02 -13.24
C PRO A 33 -4.47 24.26 -12.32
N ALA A 34 -5.11 23.22 -12.84
CA ALA A 34 -6.00 22.34 -12.09
C ALA A 34 -5.27 21.06 -11.65
N VAL A 35 -4.46 20.46 -12.54
CA VAL A 35 -3.71 19.25 -12.27
C VAL A 35 -2.28 19.44 -12.73
N ALA A 36 -1.31 19.13 -11.85
CA ALA A 36 0.12 19.09 -12.14
C ALA A 36 0.62 17.63 -12.04
N ALA A 37 1.01 17.03 -13.16
CA ALA A 37 1.48 15.65 -13.24
C ALA A 37 2.81 15.57 -14.02
N GLY A 38 3.87 16.11 -13.46
CA GLY A 38 5.16 16.19 -14.12
C GLY A 38 5.07 16.99 -15.43
N PRO A 39 5.42 16.39 -16.59
CA PRO A 39 5.33 17.07 -17.89
C PRO A 39 3.88 17.25 -18.37
N GLU A 40 2.92 16.48 -17.87
CA GLU A 40 1.51 16.57 -18.21
C GLU A 40 0.78 17.43 -17.16
N SER A 41 0.60 18.72 -17.43
CA SER A 41 -0.23 19.60 -16.62
C SER A 41 -1.49 19.98 -17.37
N LEU A 42 -2.62 20.11 -16.67
CA LEU A 42 -3.88 20.54 -17.22
C LEU A 42 -4.38 21.79 -16.53
N THR A 43 -4.86 22.73 -17.33
CA THR A 43 -5.64 23.86 -16.81
C THR A 43 -7.07 23.40 -16.49
N TYR A 44 -7.81 24.21 -15.74
CA TYR A 44 -9.22 23.96 -15.44
C TYR A 44 -10.06 23.76 -16.72
N ALA A 45 -9.90 24.62 -17.74
CA ALA A 45 -10.62 24.47 -19.00
C ALA A 45 -10.30 23.17 -19.74
N ARG A 46 -9.03 22.77 -19.75
CA ARG A 46 -8.62 21.52 -20.42
C ARG A 46 -9.12 20.28 -19.68
N LEU A 47 -9.09 20.31 -18.35
CA LEU A 47 -9.62 19.23 -17.51
C LEU A 47 -11.14 19.10 -17.71
N ASP A 48 -11.85 20.22 -17.70
CA ASP A 48 -13.30 20.30 -17.92
C ASP A 48 -13.69 19.73 -19.29
N ALA A 49 -13.01 20.16 -20.36
CA ALA A 49 -13.25 19.67 -21.71
C ALA A 49 -12.95 18.16 -21.89
N ARG A 50 -11.93 17.62 -21.19
CA ARG A 50 -11.67 16.17 -21.19
C ARG A 50 -12.78 15.41 -20.46
N ALA A 51 -13.24 15.92 -19.30
CA ALA A 51 -14.33 15.34 -18.55
C ALA A 51 -15.66 15.37 -19.32
N ASP A 52 -15.96 16.45 -20.04
CA ASP A 52 -17.15 16.56 -20.90
C ASP A 52 -17.17 15.51 -22.02
N ARG A 53 -16.02 15.29 -22.68
CA ARG A 53 -15.93 14.25 -23.72
C ARG A 53 -16.21 12.86 -23.15
N LEU A 54 -15.64 12.57 -21.98
CA LEU A 54 -15.88 11.28 -21.32
C LEU A 54 -17.35 11.15 -20.89
N ALA A 55 -17.96 12.20 -20.34
CA ALA A 55 -19.37 12.21 -19.95
C ALA A 55 -20.29 11.88 -21.13
N ARG A 56 -20.08 12.51 -22.29
CA ARG A 56 -20.84 12.20 -23.50
C ARG A 56 -20.71 10.74 -23.92
N ARG A 57 -19.52 10.16 -23.84
CA ARG A 57 -19.30 8.75 -24.16
C ARG A 57 -20.05 7.83 -23.21
N LEU A 58 -20.06 8.12 -21.91
CA LEU A 58 -20.82 7.36 -20.92
C LEU A 58 -22.34 7.45 -21.19
N LEU A 59 -22.85 8.62 -21.53
CA LEU A 59 -24.27 8.80 -21.88
C LEU A 59 -24.63 8.03 -23.16
N VAL A 60 -23.79 8.09 -24.19
CA VAL A 60 -23.97 7.31 -25.44
C VAL A 60 -23.92 5.81 -25.20
N SER A 61 -23.11 5.35 -24.23
CA SER A 61 -23.09 3.92 -23.83
C SER A 61 -24.27 3.50 -22.96
N GLY A 62 -25.22 4.40 -22.69
CA GLY A 62 -26.45 4.09 -21.97
C GLY A 62 -26.34 4.13 -20.45
N LEU A 63 -25.40 4.91 -19.89
CA LEU A 63 -25.28 5.08 -18.44
C LEU A 63 -26.63 5.58 -17.87
N PRO A 64 -27.28 4.83 -16.96
CA PRO A 64 -28.51 5.32 -16.33
C PRO A 64 -28.19 6.40 -15.28
N PRO A 65 -29.15 7.28 -14.94
CA PRO A 65 -29.01 8.23 -13.85
C PRO A 65 -28.60 7.52 -12.55
N GLY A 66 -27.59 8.04 -11.85
CA GLY A 66 -27.03 7.40 -10.65
C GLY A 66 -26.27 6.10 -10.91
N GLY A 67 -26.09 5.69 -12.18
CA GLY A 67 -25.40 4.47 -12.56
C GLY A 67 -23.96 4.44 -12.03
N LEU A 68 -23.55 3.33 -11.42
CA LEU A 68 -22.23 3.17 -10.83
C LEU A 68 -21.19 2.86 -11.91
N VAL A 69 -20.13 3.65 -11.97
CA VAL A 69 -19.00 3.45 -12.88
C VAL A 69 -17.73 3.20 -12.06
N ALA A 70 -17.09 2.05 -12.29
CA ALA A 70 -15.79 1.76 -11.70
C ALA A 70 -14.67 2.45 -12.48
N VAL A 71 -13.71 3.01 -11.78
CA VAL A 71 -12.52 3.64 -12.34
C VAL A 71 -11.29 2.89 -11.87
N GLY A 72 -10.62 2.19 -12.79
CA GLY A 72 -9.44 1.37 -12.50
C GLY A 72 -8.30 1.72 -13.46
N THR A 73 -7.53 2.74 -13.15
CA THR A 73 -6.36 3.16 -13.93
C THR A 73 -5.18 3.49 -13.02
N SER A 74 -3.97 3.12 -13.43
CA SER A 74 -2.72 3.52 -12.79
C SER A 74 -2.32 4.96 -13.14
N ARG A 75 -2.86 5.51 -14.23
CA ARG A 75 -2.55 6.85 -14.71
C ARG A 75 -3.35 7.90 -13.94
N ARG A 76 -2.65 8.84 -13.32
CA ARG A 76 -3.23 9.79 -12.37
C ARG A 76 -4.11 10.86 -13.00
N VAL A 77 -3.69 11.47 -14.14
CA VAL A 77 -4.51 12.47 -14.85
C VAL A 77 -5.79 11.87 -15.40
N PRO A 78 -5.76 10.72 -16.13
CA PRO A 78 -6.95 10.01 -16.54
C PRO A 78 -7.90 9.66 -15.39
N LEU A 79 -7.38 9.34 -14.21
CA LEU A 79 -8.20 9.08 -13.02
C LEU A 79 -9.08 10.29 -12.69
N VAL A 80 -8.50 11.50 -12.58
CA VAL A 80 -9.26 12.72 -12.25
C VAL A 80 -10.27 13.06 -13.33
N VAL A 81 -9.87 12.91 -14.61
CA VAL A 81 -10.79 13.08 -15.76
C VAL A 81 -11.98 12.11 -15.64
N ALA A 82 -11.73 10.86 -15.23
CA ALA A 82 -12.79 9.87 -15.07
C ALA A 82 -13.76 10.23 -13.94
N LEU A 83 -13.26 10.65 -12.77
CA LEU A 83 -14.12 11.05 -11.64
C LEU A 83 -15.06 12.18 -12.05
N LEU A 84 -14.53 13.24 -12.67
CA LEU A 84 -15.33 14.37 -13.15
C LEU A 84 -16.27 13.98 -14.27
N GLY A 85 -15.81 13.18 -15.24
CA GLY A 85 -16.61 12.72 -16.38
C GLY A 85 -17.81 11.88 -15.96
N VAL A 86 -17.64 11.01 -14.96
CA VAL A 86 -18.74 10.22 -14.39
C VAL A 86 -19.78 11.12 -13.72
N LEU A 87 -19.32 12.08 -12.89
CA LEU A 87 -20.23 13.03 -12.24
C LEU A 87 -20.96 13.91 -13.25
N LYS A 88 -20.29 14.38 -14.31
CA LYS A 88 -20.90 15.15 -15.41
C LYS A 88 -21.93 14.33 -16.19
N ALA A 89 -21.74 13.02 -16.29
CA ALA A 89 -22.72 12.13 -16.91
C ALA A 89 -23.92 11.80 -15.99
N GLY A 90 -23.98 12.36 -14.79
CA GLY A 90 -25.03 12.03 -13.80
C GLY A 90 -24.87 10.67 -13.16
N GLY A 91 -23.69 10.04 -13.25
CA GLY A 91 -23.36 8.77 -12.62
C GLY A 91 -22.68 8.93 -11.26
N ALA A 92 -22.45 7.79 -10.60
CA ALA A 92 -21.65 7.67 -9.38
C ALA A 92 -20.34 6.94 -9.68
N TYR A 93 -19.23 7.38 -9.12
CA TYR A 93 -17.95 6.69 -9.31
C TYR A 93 -17.59 5.77 -8.14
N VAL A 94 -16.79 4.74 -8.44
CA VAL A 94 -16.03 3.97 -7.45
C VAL A 94 -14.62 3.74 -7.99
N VAL A 95 -13.61 4.06 -7.20
CA VAL A 95 -12.22 3.80 -7.59
C VAL A 95 -11.83 2.40 -7.17
N VAL A 96 -11.26 1.62 -8.10
CA VAL A 96 -10.78 0.26 -7.86
C VAL A 96 -9.28 0.17 -8.08
N ASP A 97 -8.66 -0.78 -7.41
CA ASP A 97 -7.22 -0.97 -7.42
C ASP A 97 -6.72 -1.57 -8.74
N ALA A 98 -6.17 -0.75 -9.61
CA ALA A 98 -5.55 -1.21 -10.86
C ALA A 98 -4.10 -1.72 -10.67
N GLU A 99 -3.42 -1.33 -9.59
CA GLU A 99 -2.03 -1.72 -9.32
C GLU A 99 -1.93 -3.15 -8.73
N ARG A 100 -2.98 -3.58 -8.01
CA ARG A 100 -3.11 -4.94 -7.48
C ARG A 100 -4.34 -5.64 -8.05
N PRO A 101 -4.22 -6.32 -9.19
CA PRO A 101 -5.36 -6.86 -9.93
C PRO A 101 -6.27 -7.78 -9.12
N HIS A 102 -5.71 -8.59 -8.21
CA HIS A 102 -6.49 -9.48 -7.36
C HIS A 102 -7.40 -8.72 -6.37
N VAL A 103 -6.95 -7.54 -5.87
CA VAL A 103 -7.77 -6.67 -5.02
C VAL A 103 -8.84 -5.98 -5.88
N GLY A 104 -8.44 -5.38 -7.01
CA GLY A 104 -9.36 -4.69 -7.90
C GLY A 104 -10.48 -5.58 -8.44
N ARG A 105 -10.19 -6.84 -8.81
CA ARG A 105 -11.23 -7.80 -9.21
C ARG A 105 -12.21 -8.12 -8.08
N ARG A 106 -11.73 -8.28 -6.84
CA ARG A 106 -12.62 -8.46 -5.67
C ARG A 106 -13.47 -7.21 -5.40
N GLN A 107 -12.90 -6.01 -5.56
CA GLN A 107 -13.63 -4.75 -5.45
C GLN A 107 -14.71 -4.63 -6.52
N LEU A 108 -14.39 -4.98 -7.78
CA LEU A 108 -15.37 -4.99 -8.88
C LEU A 108 -16.52 -5.98 -8.64
N ALA A 109 -16.21 -7.17 -8.13
CA ALA A 109 -17.22 -8.17 -7.78
C ALA A 109 -18.13 -7.72 -6.63
N ALA A 110 -17.62 -6.91 -5.69
CA ALA A 110 -18.39 -6.43 -4.54
C ALA A 110 -19.37 -5.29 -4.88
N VAL A 111 -19.18 -4.56 -6.01
CA VAL A 111 -19.98 -3.36 -6.32
C VAL A 111 -20.80 -3.46 -7.59
N GLU A 112 -20.53 -4.42 -8.48
CA GLU A 112 -21.25 -4.69 -9.73
C GLU A 112 -21.52 -3.40 -10.55
N PRO A 113 -20.49 -2.71 -11.05
CA PRO A 113 -20.66 -1.45 -11.75
C PRO A 113 -21.29 -1.65 -13.14
N PHE A 114 -21.98 -0.62 -13.64
CA PHE A 114 -22.48 -0.54 -15.01
C PHE A 114 -21.35 -0.64 -16.04
N ALA A 115 -20.24 0.06 -15.80
CA ALA A 115 -19.07 0.06 -16.67
C ALA A 115 -17.77 0.17 -15.86
N LEU A 116 -16.68 -0.29 -16.48
CA LEU A 116 -15.31 -0.09 -16.00
C LEU A 116 -14.59 0.89 -16.94
N LEU A 117 -14.16 2.02 -16.40
CA LEU A 117 -13.25 2.96 -17.05
C LEU A 117 -11.81 2.56 -16.70
N THR A 118 -11.00 2.27 -17.71
CA THR A 118 -9.62 1.82 -17.48
C THR A 118 -8.72 2.17 -18.67
N ASP A 119 -7.41 2.05 -18.51
CA ASP A 119 -6.42 2.08 -19.57
C ASP A 119 -6.16 0.67 -20.15
N ALA A 120 -5.27 0.56 -21.13
CA ALA A 120 -4.96 -0.72 -21.77
C ALA A 120 -4.37 -1.74 -20.78
N ALA A 121 -3.55 -1.30 -19.83
CA ALA A 121 -2.96 -2.16 -18.80
C ALA A 121 -4.01 -2.65 -17.81
N GLY A 122 -4.87 -1.76 -17.33
CA GLY A 122 -5.95 -2.08 -16.43
C GLY A 122 -7.03 -2.97 -17.07
N ARG A 123 -7.28 -2.84 -18.39
CA ARG A 123 -8.20 -3.73 -19.11
C ARG A 123 -7.80 -5.19 -18.96
N THR A 124 -6.53 -5.52 -19.18
CA THR A 124 -6.02 -6.88 -19.03
C THR A 124 -5.96 -7.31 -17.56
N ALA A 125 -5.54 -6.39 -16.69
CA ALA A 125 -5.32 -6.67 -15.28
C ALA A 125 -6.63 -6.91 -14.51
N LEU A 126 -7.68 -6.15 -14.81
CA LEU A 126 -8.97 -6.16 -14.10
C LEU A 126 -10.04 -7.04 -14.79
N ASP A 127 -9.72 -7.67 -15.92
CA ASP A 127 -10.62 -8.62 -16.57
C ASP A 127 -10.87 -9.82 -15.64
N ASP A 128 -12.13 -10.01 -15.30
CA ASP A 128 -12.60 -11.14 -14.46
C ASP A 128 -13.53 -12.09 -15.23
N GLY A 129 -13.63 -11.93 -16.56
CA GLY A 129 -14.49 -12.72 -17.42
C GLY A 129 -16.00 -12.46 -17.25
N ALA A 130 -16.41 -11.45 -16.48
CA ALA A 130 -17.82 -11.17 -16.18
C ALA A 130 -18.56 -10.45 -17.32
N GLY A 131 -17.94 -10.24 -18.49
CA GLY A 131 -18.57 -9.62 -19.66
C GLY A 131 -19.01 -8.17 -19.47
N ARG A 132 -18.35 -7.42 -18.55
CA ARG A 132 -18.68 -6.03 -18.23
C ARG A 132 -18.38 -5.11 -19.40
N THR A 133 -19.10 -4.00 -19.49
CA THR A 133 -18.77 -2.90 -20.41
C THR A 133 -17.46 -2.25 -19.96
N VAL A 134 -16.41 -2.38 -20.76
CA VAL A 134 -15.10 -1.77 -20.52
C VAL A 134 -14.87 -0.65 -21.50
N LEU A 135 -14.70 0.56 -20.99
CA LEU A 135 -14.46 1.77 -21.78
C LEU A 135 -13.06 2.32 -21.47
N PRO A 136 -12.30 2.77 -22.48
CA PRO A 136 -11.03 3.45 -22.22
C PRO A 136 -11.29 4.81 -21.55
N VAL A 137 -10.47 5.17 -20.55
CA VAL A 137 -10.56 6.49 -19.91
C VAL A 137 -10.23 7.58 -20.91
N GLU A 138 -9.18 7.36 -21.72
CA GLU A 138 -8.75 8.26 -22.79
C GLU A 138 -8.65 7.47 -24.09
N GLU A 139 -9.15 8.06 -25.17
CA GLU A 139 -8.83 7.64 -26.52
C GLU A 139 -7.69 8.50 -27.03
N GLU A 140 -6.73 7.93 -27.74
CA GLU A 140 -5.84 8.70 -28.59
C GLU A 140 -6.69 9.54 -29.56
N PRO A 141 -6.31 10.81 -29.85
CA PRO A 141 -7.16 11.75 -30.53
C PRO A 141 -7.37 11.37 -32.00
N ALA A 142 -8.29 10.46 -32.26
CA ALA A 142 -9.04 10.48 -33.51
C ALA A 142 -10.00 11.69 -33.40
N ARG A 143 -9.45 12.89 -33.60
CA ARG A 143 -10.14 14.20 -33.50
C ARG A 143 -11.47 14.25 -34.24
N ASP A 144 -11.72 13.37 -35.18
CA ASP A 144 -12.81 13.42 -36.12
C ASP A 144 -13.94 12.41 -35.89
N ALA A 145 -13.75 11.42 -35.01
CA ALA A 145 -14.72 10.32 -34.84
C ALA A 145 -15.85 10.67 -33.86
N VAL A 146 -15.52 11.39 -32.76
CA VAL A 146 -16.51 11.73 -31.72
C VAL A 146 -17.39 12.92 -32.13
N GLU A 147 -16.83 13.88 -32.86
CA GLU A 147 -17.63 15.00 -33.42
C GLU A 147 -18.58 14.50 -34.52
N ARG A 148 -18.24 13.45 -35.25
CA ARG A 148 -19.10 12.87 -36.31
C ARG A 148 -20.09 11.82 -35.79
N ALA A 149 -19.94 11.28 -34.60
CA ALA A 149 -20.78 10.22 -34.07
C ALA A 149 -21.98 10.70 -33.23
N VAL A 150 -22.22 12.03 -33.13
CA VAL A 150 -23.37 12.57 -32.39
C VAL A 150 -24.20 13.50 -33.28
N PRO A 151 -24.96 13.01 -34.25
CA PRO A 151 -26.10 13.71 -34.79
C PRO A 151 -27.32 13.32 -33.93
N GLY A 152 -27.57 14.08 -32.91
CA GLY A 152 -28.71 13.92 -32.01
C GLY A 152 -28.40 14.50 -30.66
N SER A 153 -29.29 15.27 -30.09
CA SER A 153 -29.15 15.86 -28.75
C SER A 153 -28.85 14.75 -27.74
N VAL A 154 -27.60 14.74 -27.19
CA VAL A 154 -27.30 13.97 -26.01
C VAL A 154 -28.27 14.46 -24.93
N PRO A 155 -29.03 13.60 -24.27
CA PRO A 155 -29.93 14.00 -23.20
C PRO A 155 -29.17 14.76 -22.12
N ASP A 156 -29.75 15.86 -21.63
CA ASP A 156 -29.18 16.53 -20.46
C ASP A 156 -29.09 15.52 -19.32
N PRO A 157 -27.94 15.42 -18.62
CA PRO A 157 -27.76 14.45 -17.58
C PRO A 157 -28.72 14.70 -16.42
N VAL A 158 -29.49 13.69 -16.05
CA VAL A 158 -30.30 13.70 -14.84
C VAL A 158 -29.38 13.31 -13.69
N ILE A 159 -29.10 14.25 -12.80
CA ILE A 159 -28.25 14.01 -11.63
C ILE A 159 -29.09 13.35 -10.53
N ASP A 160 -28.83 12.06 -10.27
CA ASP A 160 -29.29 11.42 -9.05
C ASP A 160 -28.46 11.93 -7.87
N ARG A 161 -29.08 12.71 -7.00
CA ARG A 161 -28.41 13.35 -5.85
C ARG A 161 -28.11 12.41 -4.71
N SER A 162 -28.67 11.22 -4.71
CA SER A 162 -28.49 10.24 -3.64
C SER A 162 -27.07 9.65 -3.60
N VAL A 163 -26.38 9.54 -4.77
CA VAL A 163 -25.07 8.90 -4.87
C VAL A 163 -24.15 9.72 -5.76
N ALA A 164 -23.00 10.17 -5.21
CA ALA A 164 -21.91 10.75 -5.98
C ALA A 164 -20.75 9.75 -6.12
N ALA A 165 -20.51 8.99 -5.07
CA ALA A 165 -19.41 8.01 -5.03
C ALA A 165 -19.76 6.79 -4.18
N ARG A 166 -19.07 5.68 -4.47
CA ARG A 166 -18.88 4.60 -3.50
C ARG A 166 -17.41 4.53 -3.13
N VAL A 167 -17.13 4.42 -1.84
CA VAL A 167 -15.76 4.45 -1.31
C VAL A 167 -15.52 3.19 -0.51
N PHE A 168 -14.42 2.49 -0.80
CA PHE A 168 -14.07 1.29 -0.07
C PHE A 168 -13.54 1.61 1.33
N THR A 169 -14.00 0.83 2.32
CA THR A 169 -13.44 0.84 3.67
C THR A 169 -12.13 0.02 3.70
N GLY A 170 -11.26 0.28 4.67
CA GLY A 170 -9.99 -0.44 4.85
C GLY A 170 -10.12 -1.88 5.37
N ALA A 171 -11.28 -2.52 5.24
CA ALA A 171 -11.52 -3.88 5.69
C ALA A 171 -10.82 -4.91 4.78
N ALA A 172 -10.52 -6.09 5.34
CA ALA A 172 -9.94 -7.21 4.58
C ALA A 172 -10.86 -7.69 3.44
N GLU A 173 -12.18 -7.59 3.64
CA GLU A 173 -13.18 -7.77 2.60
C GLU A 173 -13.61 -6.41 2.02
N PRO A 174 -13.68 -6.27 0.68
CA PRO A 174 -14.07 -5.01 0.06
C PRO A 174 -15.52 -4.67 0.42
N ARG A 175 -15.72 -3.64 1.23
CA ARG A 175 -17.04 -3.07 1.54
C ARG A 175 -17.05 -1.63 1.05
N ALA A 176 -17.96 -1.32 0.13
CA ALA A 176 -18.14 0.03 -0.38
C ALA A 176 -19.26 0.75 0.37
N VAL A 177 -18.99 2.00 0.73
CA VAL A 177 -19.91 2.91 1.40
C VAL A 177 -20.40 3.94 0.40
N VAL A 178 -21.69 4.26 0.44
CA VAL A 178 -22.32 5.29 -0.41
C VAL A 178 -22.04 6.67 0.17
N VAL A 179 -21.54 7.57 -0.68
CA VAL A 179 -21.36 9.00 -0.39
C VAL A 179 -22.22 9.79 -1.37
N GLY A 180 -23.25 10.46 -0.90
CA GLY A 180 -24.11 11.31 -1.70
C GLY A 180 -23.46 12.65 -2.06
N HIS A 181 -24.02 13.36 -3.03
CA HIS A 181 -23.52 14.68 -3.46
C HIS A 181 -23.52 15.71 -2.32
N GLU A 182 -24.58 15.76 -1.54
CA GLU A 182 -24.70 16.65 -0.38
C GLU A 182 -23.61 16.40 0.66
N ARG A 183 -23.36 15.12 1.00
CA ARG A 183 -22.32 14.75 1.95
C ARG A 183 -20.92 15.07 1.42
N LEU A 184 -20.66 14.83 0.14
CA LEU A 184 -19.37 15.11 -0.48
C LEU A 184 -19.10 16.63 -0.52
N LEU A 185 -20.12 17.45 -0.81
CA LEU A 185 -20.02 18.90 -0.76
C LEU A 185 -19.80 19.41 0.66
N ALA A 186 -20.61 18.96 1.62
CA ALA A 186 -20.48 19.36 3.03
C ALA A 186 -19.13 18.96 3.63
N ALA A 187 -18.59 17.79 3.23
CA ALA A 187 -17.24 17.39 3.61
C ALA A 187 -16.16 18.31 3.01
N PHE A 188 -16.31 18.73 1.75
CA PHE A 188 -15.42 19.71 1.14
C PHE A 188 -15.48 21.05 1.89
N GLU A 189 -16.67 21.58 2.20
CA GLU A 189 -16.86 22.86 2.89
C GLU A 189 -16.25 22.83 4.31
N ALA A 190 -16.47 21.75 5.04
CA ALA A 190 -15.86 21.54 6.36
C ALA A 190 -14.32 21.53 6.30
N TRP A 191 -13.76 20.88 5.28
CA TRP A 191 -12.32 20.91 5.04
C TRP A 191 -11.81 22.28 4.61
N ALA A 192 -12.54 22.98 3.74
CA ALA A 192 -12.16 24.31 3.26
C ALA A 192 -12.06 25.31 4.42
N GLU A 193 -12.99 25.24 5.38
CA GLU A 193 -12.98 26.05 6.59
C GLU A 193 -11.79 25.72 7.50
N VAL A 194 -11.64 24.44 7.91
CA VAL A 194 -10.59 24.01 8.86
C VAL A 194 -9.20 24.19 8.28
N ALA A 195 -8.99 23.81 7.04
CA ALA A 195 -7.70 23.90 6.36
C ALA A 195 -7.43 25.30 5.77
N ARG A 196 -8.41 26.19 5.78
CA ARG A 196 -8.36 27.54 5.18
C ARG A 196 -7.85 27.47 3.74
N LEU A 197 -8.56 26.65 2.92
CA LEU A 197 -8.16 26.40 1.54
C LEU A 197 -8.31 27.65 0.67
N THR A 198 -7.34 27.84 -0.23
CA THR A 198 -7.28 28.97 -1.14
C THR A 198 -6.97 28.54 -2.57
N PRO A 199 -7.25 29.37 -3.59
CA PRO A 199 -6.92 29.05 -4.98
C PRO A 199 -5.43 28.93 -5.28
N GLU A 200 -4.58 29.49 -4.44
CA GLU A 200 -3.12 29.42 -4.57
C GLU A 200 -2.54 28.09 -4.08
N ASP A 201 -3.38 27.26 -3.48
CA ASP A 201 -2.92 26.00 -2.90
C ASP A 201 -2.58 24.95 -3.96
N ARG A 202 -1.47 24.26 -3.67
CA ARG A 202 -1.01 23.08 -4.41
C ARG A 202 -1.07 21.88 -3.49
N HIS A 203 -2.02 21.00 -3.78
CA HIS A 203 -2.39 19.88 -2.91
C HIS A 203 -1.70 18.60 -3.34
N LEU A 204 -1.05 17.90 -2.41
CA LEU A 204 -0.55 16.54 -2.60
C LEU A 204 -1.26 15.60 -1.63
N ILE A 205 -1.89 14.55 -2.17
CA ILE A 205 -2.55 13.50 -1.40
C ILE A 205 -1.75 12.22 -1.54
N VAL A 206 -1.05 11.83 -0.46
CA VAL A 206 -0.24 10.62 -0.42
C VAL A 206 -1.08 9.46 0.10
N SER A 207 -1.87 8.89 -0.80
CA SER A 207 -2.66 7.69 -0.53
C SER A 207 -2.92 6.95 -1.84
N ALA A 208 -3.30 5.68 -1.74
CA ALA A 208 -3.83 4.96 -2.89
C ALA A 208 -5.16 5.59 -3.35
N ALA A 209 -5.44 5.49 -4.64
CA ALA A 209 -6.58 6.17 -5.26
C ALA A 209 -7.95 5.65 -4.77
N ASP A 210 -8.03 4.37 -4.41
CA ASP A 210 -9.22 3.69 -3.88
C ASP A 210 -9.46 3.93 -2.39
N VAL A 211 -8.55 4.62 -1.71
CA VAL A 211 -8.67 5.00 -0.30
C VAL A 211 -9.46 6.30 -0.16
N THR A 212 -10.26 6.43 0.89
CA THR A 212 -11.10 7.60 1.19
C THR A 212 -10.34 8.92 1.06
N ALA A 213 -9.10 8.98 1.53
CA ALA A 213 -8.29 10.19 1.51
C ALA A 213 -8.13 10.77 0.10
N PHE A 214 -8.01 9.93 -0.95
CA PHE A 214 -7.97 10.36 -2.34
C PHE A 214 -9.37 10.37 -2.98
N ALA A 215 -10.16 9.30 -2.79
CA ALA A 215 -11.45 9.11 -3.45
C ALA A 215 -12.44 10.27 -3.18
N THR A 216 -12.33 10.94 -2.03
CA THR A 216 -13.09 12.15 -1.69
C THR A 216 -12.22 13.41 -1.64
N GLY A 217 -10.91 13.26 -1.45
CA GLY A 217 -9.97 14.34 -1.17
C GLY A 217 -9.62 15.25 -2.35
N TRP A 218 -9.76 14.77 -3.59
CA TRP A 218 -9.54 15.57 -4.79
C TRP A 218 -10.41 16.83 -4.82
N THR A 219 -11.58 16.79 -4.18
CA THR A 219 -12.51 17.93 -4.07
C THR A 219 -11.86 19.13 -3.36
N ARG A 220 -10.97 18.87 -2.38
CA ARG A 220 -10.28 19.92 -1.63
C ARG A 220 -9.44 20.83 -2.53
N ALA A 221 -8.78 20.25 -3.52
CA ALA A 221 -8.01 20.99 -4.49
C ALA A 221 -8.90 21.65 -5.55
N LEU A 222 -9.72 20.85 -6.22
CA LEU A 222 -10.42 21.31 -7.43
C LEU A 222 -11.66 22.14 -7.16
N CYS A 223 -12.28 22.02 -5.98
CA CYS A 223 -13.42 22.84 -5.60
C CYS A 223 -13.03 24.15 -4.88
N SER A 224 -11.76 24.27 -4.42
CA SER A 224 -11.24 25.53 -3.86
C SER A 224 -10.54 26.44 -4.88
N GLY A 225 -10.41 26.00 -6.12
CA GLY A 225 -9.67 26.74 -7.17
C GLY A 225 -8.16 26.45 -7.18
N GLY A 226 -7.68 25.61 -6.27
CA GLY A 226 -6.29 25.18 -6.18
C GLY A 226 -5.90 24.14 -7.22
N SER A 227 -4.69 23.61 -7.14
CA SER A 227 -4.20 22.58 -8.04
C SER A 227 -3.91 21.27 -7.32
N LEU A 228 -4.22 20.13 -7.97
CA LEU A 228 -3.91 18.80 -7.49
C LEU A 228 -2.58 18.33 -8.10
N VAL A 229 -1.59 18.07 -7.27
CA VAL A 229 -0.30 17.52 -7.67
C VAL A 229 -0.40 16.00 -7.71
N LEU A 230 -0.12 15.42 -8.87
CA LEU A 230 -0.17 13.97 -9.13
C LEU A 230 1.21 13.50 -9.61
N PRO A 231 2.04 12.91 -8.76
CA PRO A 231 3.31 12.32 -9.19
C PRO A 231 3.10 11.27 -10.27
N SER A 232 4.03 11.17 -11.23
CA SER A 232 3.99 10.16 -12.30
C SER A 232 3.99 8.74 -11.73
N ASP A 233 4.79 8.53 -10.70
CA ASP A 233 4.83 7.30 -9.92
C ASP A 233 4.34 7.57 -8.50
N ALA A 234 3.66 6.60 -7.90
CA ALA A 234 3.28 6.70 -6.49
C ALA A 234 4.55 6.74 -5.62
N PRO A 235 4.74 7.79 -4.79
CA PRO A 235 5.93 7.87 -3.95
C PRO A 235 6.05 6.64 -3.06
N SER A 236 7.21 5.98 -3.10
CA SER A 236 7.46 4.73 -2.36
C SER A 236 7.82 4.98 -0.90
N GLY A 237 8.12 6.22 -0.54
CA GLY A 237 8.54 6.57 0.82
C GLY A 237 8.59 8.06 1.09
N PRO A 238 8.88 8.44 2.35
CA PRO A 238 8.89 9.83 2.78
C PRO A 238 9.89 10.72 2.03
N GLU A 239 11.06 10.18 1.66
CA GLU A 239 12.10 10.93 0.91
C GLU A 239 11.60 11.36 -0.47
N GLU A 240 10.91 10.46 -1.18
CA GLU A 240 10.33 10.76 -2.48
C GLU A 240 9.18 11.77 -2.35
N VAL A 241 8.36 11.67 -1.29
CA VAL A 241 7.33 12.67 -1.00
C VAL A 241 7.94 14.04 -0.75
N ALA A 242 9.03 14.13 0.04
CA ALA A 242 9.72 15.39 0.28
C ALA A 242 10.31 15.99 -1.03
N ALA A 243 10.85 15.14 -1.90
CA ALA A 243 11.35 15.57 -3.22
C ALA A 243 10.20 16.10 -4.11
N VAL A 244 9.03 15.46 -4.11
CA VAL A 244 7.84 15.97 -4.82
C VAL A 244 7.37 17.30 -4.24
N VAL A 245 7.30 17.42 -2.91
CA VAL A 245 6.92 18.67 -2.23
C VAL A 245 7.81 19.82 -2.67
N GLY A 246 9.14 19.62 -2.68
CA GLY A 246 10.08 20.67 -3.09
C GLY A 246 10.00 21.01 -4.59
N ARG A 247 9.96 20.00 -5.45
CA ARG A 247 9.91 20.19 -6.90
C ARG A 247 8.61 20.85 -7.38
N GLU A 248 7.48 20.41 -6.82
CA GLU A 248 6.17 20.89 -7.23
C GLU A 248 5.66 22.05 -6.37
N HIS A 249 6.45 22.57 -5.43
CA HIS A 249 6.06 23.63 -4.52
C HIS A 249 4.72 23.38 -3.82
N VAL A 250 4.54 22.16 -3.30
CA VAL A 250 3.30 21.76 -2.59
C VAL A 250 3.10 22.62 -1.36
N THR A 251 1.89 23.16 -1.19
CA THR A 251 1.53 24.00 -0.03
C THR A 251 0.68 23.24 1.00
N VAL A 252 -0.09 22.25 0.55
CA VAL A 252 -0.97 21.43 1.39
C VAL A 252 -0.69 19.95 1.15
N LEU A 253 -0.25 19.25 2.20
CA LEU A 253 0.06 17.83 2.17
C LEU A 253 -0.95 17.05 3.00
N TYR A 254 -1.52 15.99 2.41
CA TYR A 254 -2.34 15.00 3.11
C TYR A 254 -1.59 13.67 3.11
N ALA A 255 -1.25 13.18 4.30
CA ALA A 255 -0.46 11.96 4.45
C ALA A 255 -0.85 11.16 5.69
N GLY A 256 -0.52 9.87 5.71
CA GLY A 256 -0.58 9.07 6.93
C GLY A 256 0.61 9.38 7.85
N PRO A 257 0.52 9.02 9.16
CA PRO A 257 1.57 9.30 10.14
C PRO A 257 2.95 8.81 9.69
N ALA A 258 3.07 7.58 9.23
CA ALA A 258 4.35 6.99 8.81
C ALA A 258 5.07 7.77 7.69
N VAL A 259 4.31 8.38 6.77
CA VAL A 259 4.88 9.24 5.71
C VAL A 259 5.20 10.61 6.28
N ALA A 260 4.25 11.22 7.01
CA ALA A 260 4.40 12.57 7.54
C ALA A 260 5.61 12.67 8.48
N THR A 261 5.79 11.71 9.37
CA THR A 261 6.90 11.70 10.35
C THR A 261 8.25 11.36 9.73
N GLY A 262 8.27 10.67 8.61
CA GLY A 262 9.47 10.32 7.86
C GLY A 262 9.95 11.36 6.84
N LEU A 263 9.26 12.51 6.66
CA LEU A 263 9.54 13.48 5.59
C LEU A 263 10.95 14.10 5.60
N ALA A 264 11.68 14.06 6.72
CA ALA A 264 13.05 14.52 6.79
C ALA A 264 13.94 13.45 7.45
N PRO A 265 15.13 13.19 6.92
CA PRO A 265 16.06 12.25 7.55
C PRO A 265 16.41 12.76 8.94
N VAL A 266 16.26 11.90 9.95
CA VAL A 266 16.86 12.11 11.26
C VAL A 266 18.36 11.90 11.08
N ARG A 267 19.13 12.95 10.79
CA ARG A 267 20.53 12.96 11.19
C ARG A 267 20.56 13.67 12.55
N PRO A 268 20.78 12.96 13.65
CA PRO A 268 21.23 13.65 14.84
C PRO A 268 22.58 14.27 14.50
N ASP A 269 22.65 15.59 14.55
CA ASP A 269 23.94 16.27 14.50
C ASP A 269 24.71 15.85 15.77
N PRO A 270 25.86 15.15 15.66
CA PRO A 270 26.62 14.72 16.81
C PRO A 270 27.18 15.90 17.62
N ALA A 271 27.06 17.14 17.16
CA ALA A 271 27.58 18.33 17.78
C ALA A 271 26.53 19.17 18.54
N GLY A 272 25.24 18.82 18.54
CA GLY A 272 24.21 19.51 19.32
C GLY A 272 23.98 20.98 18.97
N VAL A 273 24.52 21.45 17.84
CA VAL A 273 24.31 22.81 17.35
C VAL A 273 23.07 22.75 16.46
N ALA A 274 21.99 23.33 16.95
CA ALA A 274 20.80 23.60 16.15
C ALA A 274 21.17 24.60 15.05
N GLU A 275 21.77 24.11 13.95
CA GLU A 275 21.99 24.93 12.77
C GLU A 275 20.65 25.41 12.23
N ASP A 276 20.63 26.70 12.03
CA ASP A 276 19.56 27.59 11.61
C ASP A 276 18.46 26.91 10.80
N ARG A 277 17.31 26.64 11.45
CA ARG A 277 16.07 26.14 10.88
C ARG A 277 15.51 27.02 9.74
N ARG A 278 16.29 27.99 9.29
CA ARG A 278 16.03 28.95 8.21
C ARG A 278 16.71 28.55 6.90
N ASP A 279 17.18 27.30 6.75
CA ASP A 279 17.82 26.91 5.51
C ASP A 279 16.83 27.08 4.34
N SER A 280 17.15 28.05 3.50
CA SER A 280 16.40 28.40 2.29
C SER A 280 16.31 27.23 1.28
N ARG A 281 16.99 26.13 1.55
CA ARG A 281 17.07 24.93 0.71
C ARG A 281 16.17 23.77 1.16
N SER A 282 15.45 23.88 2.29
CA SER A 282 14.55 22.80 2.72
C SER A 282 13.44 22.55 1.69
N PRO A 283 13.28 21.30 1.20
CA PRO A 283 12.21 20.97 0.26
C PRO A 283 10.81 21.17 0.85
N LEU A 284 10.69 21.22 2.19
CA LEU A 284 9.41 21.35 2.90
C LEU A 284 8.97 22.79 3.14
N ARG A 285 9.77 23.78 2.69
CA ARG A 285 9.52 25.20 2.97
C ARG A 285 8.19 25.72 2.40
N SER A 286 7.73 25.16 1.29
CA SER A 286 6.46 25.57 0.66
C SER A 286 5.23 25.12 1.45
N LEU A 287 5.37 24.15 2.37
CA LEU A 287 4.24 23.62 3.13
C LEU A 287 3.71 24.67 4.12
N ARG A 288 2.45 25.05 3.95
CA ARG A 288 1.70 25.83 4.93
C ARG A 288 0.80 24.97 5.82
N LEU A 289 0.47 23.75 5.32
CA LEU A 289 -0.41 22.79 6.00
C LEU A 289 0.04 21.36 5.76
N VAL A 290 0.11 20.57 6.83
CA VAL A 290 0.21 19.11 6.79
C VAL A 290 -0.99 18.54 7.54
N ALA A 291 -1.84 17.77 6.85
CA ALA A 291 -2.96 17.03 7.46
C ALA A 291 -2.57 15.56 7.57
N VAL A 292 -2.47 15.08 8.80
CA VAL A 292 -2.14 13.70 9.13
C VAL A 292 -3.42 12.94 9.42
N SER A 293 -3.64 11.83 8.74
CA SER A 293 -4.86 11.03 8.91
C SER A 293 -4.64 9.55 8.56
N GLY A 294 -5.57 8.70 8.97
CA GLY A 294 -5.63 7.31 8.56
C GLY A 294 -5.10 6.32 9.59
N ASP A 295 -4.18 6.70 10.46
CA ASP A 295 -3.68 5.88 11.57
C ASP A 295 -3.39 6.73 12.81
N ARG A 296 -2.94 6.11 13.88
CA ARG A 296 -2.55 6.76 15.13
C ARG A 296 -1.32 7.65 14.91
N LEU A 297 -1.38 8.87 15.37
CA LEU A 297 -0.22 9.77 15.50
C LEU A 297 0.17 9.81 16.97
N TYR A 298 1.39 9.42 17.30
CA TYR A 298 1.88 9.42 18.68
C TYR A 298 2.53 10.77 19.04
N LEU A 299 2.68 11.05 20.34
CA LEU A 299 3.23 12.36 20.78
C LEU A 299 4.69 12.57 20.39
N ASP A 300 5.53 11.52 20.41
CA ASP A 300 6.90 11.58 19.90
C ASP A 300 6.96 11.83 18.38
N GLU A 301 6.07 11.19 17.62
CA GLU A 301 5.91 11.43 16.19
C GLU A 301 5.39 12.84 15.90
N GLN A 302 4.45 13.32 16.72
CA GLN A 302 3.96 14.70 16.67
C GLN A 302 5.09 15.70 16.88
N GLU A 303 5.89 15.50 17.91
CA GLU A 303 7.04 16.37 18.21
C GLU A 303 8.08 16.32 17.09
N ALA A 304 8.45 15.11 16.64
CA ALA A 304 9.38 14.93 15.54
C ALA A 304 8.91 15.64 14.26
N LEU A 305 7.64 15.53 13.91
CA LEU A 305 7.04 16.21 12.75
C LEU A 305 7.08 17.73 12.92
N ARG A 306 6.65 18.25 14.07
CA ARG A 306 6.64 19.69 14.35
C ARG A 306 8.03 20.30 14.30
N ASN A 307 9.05 19.59 14.81
CA ASN A 307 10.42 20.04 14.81
C ASN A 307 11.08 20.10 13.42
N ARG A 308 10.55 19.37 12.45
CA ARG A 308 11.03 19.33 11.06
C ARG A 308 10.41 20.38 10.15
N LEU A 309 9.20 20.81 10.49
CA LEU A 309 8.45 21.77 9.68
C LEU A 309 8.79 23.21 10.05
N HIS A 310 8.56 24.11 9.10
CA HIS A 310 8.66 25.54 9.39
C HIS A 310 7.67 25.93 10.51
N PRO A 311 8.04 26.82 11.45
CA PRO A 311 7.17 27.22 12.56
C PRO A 311 5.77 27.71 12.15
N GLY A 312 5.65 28.30 10.96
CA GLY A 312 4.38 28.76 10.40
C GLY A 312 3.55 27.68 9.73
N THR A 313 4.08 26.46 9.56
CA THR A 313 3.31 25.35 8.98
C THR A 313 2.31 24.85 10.00
N ARG A 314 1.02 24.81 9.64
CA ARG A 314 -0.01 24.18 10.45
C ARG A 314 0.06 22.66 10.32
N VAL A 315 -0.15 21.94 11.40
CA VAL A 315 -0.27 20.49 11.40
C VAL A 315 -1.61 20.11 11.99
N LEU A 316 -2.39 19.32 11.27
CA LEU A 316 -3.69 18.83 11.72
C LEU A 316 -3.63 17.32 11.89
N ASN A 317 -4.00 16.81 13.06
CA ASN A 317 -4.34 15.41 13.24
C ASN A 317 -5.83 15.25 12.93
N VAL A 318 -6.19 14.41 11.96
CA VAL A 318 -7.56 14.28 11.45
C VAL A 318 -8.04 12.84 11.58
N TYR A 319 -9.20 12.69 12.20
CA TYR A 319 -9.87 11.42 12.35
C TYR A 319 -11.24 11.44 11.65
N GLY A 320 -11.49 10.44 10.84
CA GLY A 320 -12.75 10.27 10.11
C GLY A 320 -12.82 8.92 9.42
N THR A 321 -14.01 8.59 8.91
CA THR A 321 -14.28 7.31 8.26
C THR A 321 -14.71 7.50 6.79
N ALA A 322 -14.82 6.42 6.03
CA ALA A 322 -15.34 6.47 4.66
C ALA A 322 -16.79 6.96 4.63
N GLU A 323 -17.57 6.57 5.63
CA GLU A 323 -18.97 6.93 5.80
C GLU A 323 -19.17 8.44 6.01
N THR A 324 -18.16 9.12 6.56
CA THR A 324 -18.18 10.58 6.76
C THR A 324 -17.39 11.33 5.67
N ALA A 325 -17.08 10.68 4.55
CA ALA A 325 -16.24 11.22 3.48
C ALA A 325 -14.87 11.74 3.98
N GLY A 326 -14.32 11.11 5.02
CA GLY A 326 -13.01 11.45 5.60
C GLY A 326 -13.04 12.67 6.52
N THR A 327 -14.23 13.07 7.02
CA THR A 327 -14.38 14.08 8.09
C THR A 327 -14.82 13.40 9.39
N GLY A 328 -14.75 14.11 10.50
CA GLY A 328 -15.15 13.63 11.82
C GLY A 328 -14.62 14.58 12.88
N THR A 329 -13.38 14.38 13.31
CA THR A 329 -12.72 15.31 14.25
C THR A 329 -11.36 15.76 13.71
N TRP A 330 -10.90 16.88 14.21
CA TRP A 330 -9.59 17.44 13.91
C TRP A 330 -8.97 18.09 15.14
N PHE A 331 -7.66 18.06 15.18
CA PHE A 331 -6.85 18.69 16.24
C PHE A 331 -5.67 19.41 15.59
N GLU A 332 -5.55 20.71 15.88
CA GLU A 332 -4.34 21.45 15.45
C GLU A 332 -3.22 21.13 16.43
N VAL A 333 -2.23 20.42 15.89
CA VAL A 333 -1.12 19.86 16.66
C VAL A 333 -0.18 20.97 17.12
N PRO A 334 -0.06 21.25 18.44
CA PRO A 334 0.85 22.27 18.95
C PRO A 334 2.30 21.79 18.96
N HIS A 335 3.23 22.73 19.15
CA HIS A 335 4.54 22.40 19.68
C HIS A 335 4.42 22.00 21.15
N LEU A 336 5.06 20.89 21.52
CA LEU A 336 5.05 20.44 22.91
C LEU A 336 6.25 21.07 23.65
N PRO A 337 6.05 21.63 24.84
CA PRO A 337 7.13 22.22 25.61
C PRO A 337 7.90 21.15 26.38
N GLY A 338 9.20 21.07 26.18
CA GLY A 338 10.10 20.22 26.97
C GLY A 338 10.06 18.73 26.63
N PRO A 339 10.73 17.90 27.43
CA PRO A 339 10.72 16.45 27.25
C PRO A 339 9.32 15.87 27.50
N LEU A 340 8.95 14.84 26.72
CA LEU A 340 7.66 14.18 26.82
C LEU A 340 7.66 13.17 27.99
N ASP A 341 6.70 13.29 28.89
CA ASP A 341 6.52 12.33 29.99
C ASP A 341 5.97 10.98 29.51
N ALA A 342 5.23 10.96 28.40
CA ALA A 342 4.59 9.77 27.83
C ALA A 342 4.60 9.85 26.28
N PRO A 343 5.77 9.65 25.65
CA PRO A 343 5.93 9.77 24.20
C PRO A 343 5.07 8.78 23.42
N GLU A 344 4.73 7.65 24.02
CA GLU A 344 3.91 6.56 23.47
C GLU A 344 2.40 6.88 23.42
N ARG A 345 1.94 7.97 24.02
CA ARG A 345 0.52 8.34 23.98
C ARG A 345 0.13 8.82 22.58
N VAL A 346 -1.10 8.49 22.20
CA VAL A 346 -1.69 8.98 20.94
C VAL A 346 -2.05 10.45 21.07
N SER A 347 -1.75 11.23 20.04
CA SER A 347 -2.19 12.63 19.90
C SER A 347 -3.71 12.73 19.96
N LEU A 348 -4.22 13.88 20.43
CA LEU A 348 -5.66 14.10 20.54
C LEU A 348 -6.34 13.97 19.18
N LEU A 349 -7.53 13.38 19.18
CA LEU A 349 -8.43 13.39 18.02
C LEU A 349 -9.15 14.73 17.87
N GLY A 350 -9.21 15.52 18.95
CA GLY A 350 -9.67 16.90 18.95
C GLY A 350 -11.17 17.09 19.03
N GLY A 351 -11.66 18.14 18.35
CA GLY A 351 -13.07 18.51 18.25
C GLY A 351 -13.70 18.11 16.93
N ALA A 352 -15.02 18.24 16.82
CA ALA A 352 -15.73 17.94 15.58
C ALA A 352 -15.37 18.90 14.44
N PHE A 353 -15.34 18.40 13.22
CA PHE A 353 -15.35 19.24 12.02
C PHE A 353 -16.64 20.08 11.96
N PRO A 354 -16.64 21.25 11.31
CA PRO A 354 -17.85 22.02 11.04
C PRO A 354 -18.92 21.15 10.40
N GLY A 355 -20.13 21.22 10.92
CA GLY A 355 -21.26 20.40 10.46
C GLY A 355 -21.22 18.92 10.84
N CYS A 356 -20.16 18.44 11.49
CA CYS A 356 -20.07 17.06 12.03
C CYS A 356 -20.54 17.00 13.49
N GLY A 357 -21.09 15.84 13.88
CA GLY A 357 -21.38 15.52 15.28
C GLY A 357 -20.44 14.45 15.81
N VAL A 358 -20.12 14.52 17.12
CA VAL A 358 -19.31 13.51 17.82
C VAL A 358 -19.98 13.14 19.13
N ALA A 359 -20.30 11.88 19.29
CA ALA A 359 -20.86 11.32 20.51
C ALA A 359 -20.08 10.09 20.98
N LEU A 360 -20.17 9.77 22.25
CA LEU A 360 -19.68 8.51 22.82
C LEU A 360 -20.89 7.69 23.29
N HIS A 361 -20.93 6.43 22.90
CA HIS A 361 -21.92 5.47 23.36
C HIS A 361 -21.18 4.21 23.85
N ASP A 362 -21.29 3.93 25.14
CA ASP A 362 -20.50 2.85 25.79
C ASP A 362 -18.99 2.92 25.49
N GLY A 363 -18.45 4.13 25.42
CA GLY A 363 -17.06 4.38 25.06
C GLY A 363 -16.76 4.32 23.56
N GLU A 364 -17.68 3.86 22.70
CA GLU A 364 -17.52 3.88 21.25
C GLU A 364 -17.74 5.29 20.68
N ILE A 365 -16.81 5.70 19.82
CA ILE A 365 -16.93 6.96 19.08
C ILE A 365 -17.99 6.80 17.99
N ARG A 366 -18.98 7.69 18.01
CA ARG A 366 -19.99 7.81 16.96
C ARG A 366 -19.87 9.15 16.24
N LEU A 367 -19.83 9.12 14.93
CA LEU A 367 -19.70 10.30 14.10
C LEU A 367 -21.01 10.58 13.35
N THR A 368 -21.54 11.78 13.48
CA THR A 368 -22.58 12.27 12.57
C THR A 368 -21.88 12.97 11.41
N PRO A 369 -22.10 12.54 10.15
CA PRO A 369 -21.44 13.16 8.99
C PRO A 369 -21.87 14.61 8.77
N PRO A 370 -21.06 15.42 8.08
CA PRO A 370 -21.47 16.75 7.66
C PRO A 370 -22.65 16.66 6.70
N GLY A 371 -23.55 17.62 6.77
CA GLY A 371 -24.85 17.56 6.07
C GLY A 371 -25.90 16.77 6.81
N GLY A 372 -25.61 16.23 8.00
CA GLY A 372 -26.56 15.51 8.85
C GLY A 372 -26.66 14.02 8.55
N GLY A 373 -27.63 13.37 9.17
CA GLY A 373 -27.89 11.94 9.04
C GLY A 373 -27.73 11.19 10.35
N GLU A 374 -27.78 9.86 10.28
CA GLU A 374 -27.64 8.98 11.44
C GLU A 374 -26.19 8.96 11.93
N ALA A 375 -26.02 8.87 13.25
CA ALA A 375 -24.71 8.75 13.88
C ALA A 375 -24.11 7.35 13.58
N ILE A 376 -22.93 7.34 12.98
CA ILE A 376 -22.23 6.15 12.48
C ILE A 376 -21.34 5.61 13.60
N ALA A 377 -21.49 4.35 13.94
CA ALA A 377 -20.59 3.63 14.84
C ALA A 377 -19.25 3.38 14.13
N THR A 378 -18.14 3.85 14.73
CA THR A 378 -16.83 3.75 14.10
C THR A 378 -16.10 2.45 14.41
N GLY A 379 -16.49 1.75 15.48
CA GLY A 379 -15.76 0.62 16.04
C GLY A 379 -14.49 1.02 16.79
N ASP A 380 -14.25 2.32 16.95
CA ASP A 380 -13.13 2.86 17.72
C ASP A 380 -13.63 3.36 19.08
N LEU A 381 -12.87 3.11 20.13
CA LEU A 381 -13.14 3.60 21.49
C LEU A 381 -12.49 4.96 21.70
N GLY A 382 -13.10 5.77 22.51
CA GLY A 382 -12.57 7.07 22.87
C GLY A 382 -13.02 7.54 24.25
N ARG A 383 -12.38 8.60 24.69
CA ARG A 383 -12.70 9.29 25.92
C ARG A 383 -12.75 10.80 25.68
N ARG A 384 -13.75 11.47 26.23
CA ARG A 384 -13.82 12.94 26.23
C ARG A 384 -13.10 13.47 27.47
N ARG A 385 -12.17 14.40 27.25
CA ARG A 385 -11.47 15.11 28.32
C ARG A 385 -12.36 16.19 28.92
N GLU A 386 -11.91 16.76 30.04
CA GLU A 386 -12.59 17.89 30.71
C GLU A 386 -12.68 19.14 29.83
N ASP A 387 -11.65 19.35 28.96
CA ASP A 387 -11.62 20.44 27.97
C ASP A 387 -12.51 20.17 26.72
N GLY A 388 -13.23 19.06 26.71
CA GLY A 388 -14.13 18.66 25.63
C GLY A 388 -13.48 17.96 24.45
N LEU A 389 -12.15 17.88 24.40
CA LEU A 389 -11.42 17.21 23.32
C LEU A 389 -11.50 15.70 23.42
N LEU A 390 -11.49 15.02 22.29
CA LEU A 390 -11.57 13.58 22.17
C LEU A 390 -10.18 12.94 22.19
N GLU A 391 -10.02 11.91 23.01
CA GLU A 391 -8.85 11.01 23.03
C GLU A 391 -9.22 9.66 22.43
N PHE A 392 -8.26 9.04 21.73
CA PHE A 392 -8.38 7.67 21.24
C PHE A 392 -8.18 6.67 22.37
N GLY A 393 -9.03 5.63 22.43
CA GLY A 393 -9.05 4.62 23.50
C GLY A 393 -8.88 3.18 23.03
N GLY A 394 -8.68 2.92 21.74
CA GLY A 394 -8.52 1.56 21.18
C GLY A 394 -9.52 1.25 20.07
N ARG A 395 -9.51 -0.01 19.61
CA ARG A 395 -10.41 -0.50 18.54
C ARG A 395 -11.13 -1.77 18.95
N ILE A 396 -12.45 -1.77 18.95
CA ILE A 396 -13.30 -2.90 19.34
C ILE A 396 -12.94 -4.17 18.55
N ARG A 397 -12.72 -4.05 17.23
CA ARG A 397 -12.36 -5.18 16.37
C ARG A 397 -10.98 -5.78 16.65
N HIS A 398 -10.14 -5.10 17.42
CA HIS A 398 -8.81 -5.60 17.80
C HIS A 398 -8.83 -6.33 19.15
N HIS A 399 -9.95 -6.29 19.86
CA HIS A 399 -10.11 -7.01 21.12
C HIS A 399 -9.82 -8.50 20.94
N VAL A 400 -9.13 -9.07 21.91
CA VAL A 400 -8.72 -10.46 21.90
C VAL A 400 -9.51 -11.23 22.95
N VAL A 401 -10.28 -12.23 22.55
CA VAL A 401 -10.91 -13.16 23.48
C VAL A 401 -9.84 -14.14 23.94
N LEU A 402 -9.54 -14.12 25.24
CA LEU A 402 -8.58 -14.99 25.88
C LEU A 402 -9.19 -16.36 26.21
N PRO A 403 -8.36 -17.39 26.53
CA PRO A 403 -8.85 -18.76 26.81
C PRO A 403 -9.76 -18.86 28.03
N ASP A 404 -9.66 -17.93 28.96
CA ASP A 404 -10.51 -17.83 30.16
C ASP A 404 -11.88 -17.18 29.87
N GLY A 405 -12.14 -16.79 28.61
CA GLY A 405 -13.36 -16.11 28.17
C GLY A 405 -13.33 -14.58 28.37
N ARG A 406 -12.28 -14.05 28.98
CA ARG A 406 -12.08 -12.59 29.14
C ARG A 406 -11.73 -11.94 27.81
N THR A 407 -12.31 -10.77 27.53
CA THR A 407 -11.97 -9.94 26.39
C THR A 407 -10.92 -8.92 26.80
N LEU A 408 -9.77 -8.94 26.12
CA LEU A 408 -8.68 -8.00 26.33
C LEU A 408 -8.66 -6.94 25.22
N ASP A 409 -8.62 -5.67 25.61
CA ASP A 409 -8.20 -4.60 24.68
C ASP A 409 -6.66 -4.61 24.59
N PRO A 410 -6.09 -4.83 23.41
CA PRO A 410 -4.63 -4.86 23.25
C PRO A 410 -3.99 -3.47 23.33
N TYR A 411 -4.75 -2.38 23.18
CA TYR A 411 -4.23 -1.02 23.09
C TYR A 411 -3.39 -0.59 24.30
N PRO A 412 -3.80 -0.81 25.57
CA PRO A 412 -2.98 -0.48 26.73
C PRO A 412 -1.66 -1.25 26.76
N VAL A 413 -1.68 -2.53 26.30
CA VAL A 413 -0.48 -3.37 26.23
C VAL A 413 0.45 -2.89 25.12
N GLU A 414 -0.08 -2.56 23.95
CA GLU A 414 0.67 -1.96 22.84
C GLU A 414 1.33 -0.64 23.27
N SER A 415 0.59 0.24 23.93
CA SER A 415 1.09 1.52 24.45
C SER A 415 2.24 1.30 25.43
N ALA A 416 2.06 0.39 26.40
CA ALA A 416 3.10 0.08 27.37
C ALA A 416 4.39 -0.49 26.71
N ILE A 417 4.26 -1.35 25.69
CA ILE A 417 5.42 -1.90 24.94
C ILE A 417 6.13 -0.79 24.15
N ARG A 418 5.34 0.09 23.49
CA ARG A 418 5.88 1.21 22.71
C ARG A 418 6.62 2.24 23.56
N GLY A 419 6.28 2.36 24.84
CA GLY A 419 7.01 3.18 25.80
C GLY A 419 8.46 2.72 26.12
N HIS A 420 8.94 1.63 25.49
CA HIS A 420 10.33 1.21 25.55
C HIS A 420 11.13 1.83 24.41
N GLU A 421 12.24 2.52 24.71
CA GLU A 421 13.08 3.26 23.76
C GLU A 421 13.55 2.47 22.52
N GLY A 422 13.66 1.16 22.64
CA GLY A 422 14.01 0.25 21.55
C GLY A 422 12.82 -0.23 20.71
N VAL A 423 11.62 0.32 20.87
CA VAL A 423 10.41 -0.09 20.14
C VAL A 423 9.79 1.12 19.44
N ASP A 424 9.76 1.11 18.12
CA ASP A 424 9.09 2.11 17.31
C ASP A 424 7.62 1.78 17.11
N SER A 425 7.33 0.55 16.73
CA SER A 425 5.97 0.12 16.44
C SER A 425 5.67 -1.27 17.00
N VAL A 426 4.42 -1.48 17.41
CA VAL A 426 3.98 -2.71 18.05
C VAL A 426 2.53 -3.03 17.71
N VAL A 427 2.26 -4.32 17.50
CA VAL A 427 0.92 -4.89 17.41
C VAL A 427 0.81 -6.08 18.35
N VAL A 428 -0.22 -6.07 19.20
CA VAL A 428 -0.57 -7.19 20.07
C VAL A 428 -1.84 -7.86 19.56
N THR A 429 -1.82 -9.17 19.37
CA THR A 429 -2.96 -9.93 18.88
C THR A 429 -3.02 -11.34 19.46
N GLY A 430 -4.20 -11.95 19.40
CA GLY A 430 -4.38 -13.36 19.78
C GLY A 430 -4.11 -14.26 18.59
N VAL A 431 -3.23 -15.25 18.77
CA VAL A 431 -2.94 -16.26 17.76
C VAL A 431 -3.40 -17.62 18.27
N ASP A 432 -4.15 -18.33 17.41
CA ASP A 432 -4.61 -19.68 17.73
C ASP A 432 -3.43 -20.66 17.65
N ALA A 433 -3.19 -21.37 18.71
CA ALA A 433 -2.13 -22.38 18.73
C ALA A 433 -2.60 -23.61 17.95
N THR A 434 -1.73 -24.22 17.14
CA THR A 434 -2.01 -25.48 16.40
C THR A 434 -2.38 -26.63 17.36
N ARG A 435 -1.93 -26.57 18.60
CA ARG A 435 -2.30 -27.47 19.72
C ARG A 435 -2.33 -26.65 21.00
N GLY A 436 -3.49 -26.21 21.46
CA GLY A 436 -3.64 -25.49 22.72
C GLY A 436 -4.46 -24.21 22.63
N PRO A 437 -4.63 -23.48 23.73
CA PRO A 437 -5.45 -22.30 23.78
C PRO A 437 -4.80 -21.12 23.02
N ARG A 438 -5.66 -20.19 22.60
CA ARG A 438 -5.26 -18.92 21.99
C ARG A 438 -4.26 -18.18 22.90
N ARG A 439 -3.19 -17.63 22.30
CA ARG A 439 -2.10 -16.97 23.04
C ARG A 439 -1.93 -15.54 22.56
N LEU A 440 -1.61 -14.66 23.51
CA LEU A 440 -1.27 -13.27 23.22
C LEU A 440 0.16 -13.20 22.67
N VAL A 441 0.32 -12.55 21.51
CA VAL A 441 1.59 -12.40 20.80
C VAL A 441 1.81 -10.91 20.52
N ALA A 442 3.00 -10.40 20.86
CA ALA A 442 3.43 -9.05 20.49
C ALA A 442 4.36 -9.12 19.26
N TYR A 443 4.03 -8.38 18.23
CA TYR A 443 4.90 -8.12 17.08
C TYR A 443 5.51 -6.74 17.26
N VAL A 444 6.84 -6.66 17.27
CA VAL A 444 7.57 -5.43 17.56
C VAL A 444 8.58 -5.11 16.46
N ALA A 445 8.73 -3.85 16.14
CA ALA A 445 9.76 -3.35 15.25
C ALA A 445 10.54 -2.21 15.94
N PRO A 446 11.87 -2.13 15.74
CA PRO A 446 12.72 -1.09 16.35
C PRO A 446 12.66 0.19 15.52
N PRO A 447 13.09 1.31 16.11
CA PRO A 447 13.53 2.48 15.35
C PRO A 447 14.71 2.14 14.44
N ASP A 448 14.88 2.89 13.36
CA ASP A 448 16.00 2.68 12.42
C ASP A 448 17.36 2.77 13.13
N GLY A 449 18.17 1.70 12.97
CA GLY A 449 19.51 1.62 13.54
C GLY A 449 19.58 1.28 15.04
N VAL A 450 18.45 1.10 15.71
CA VAL A 450 18.38 0.71 17.13
C VAL A 450 18.17 -0.80 17.26
N PRO A 451 18.96 -1.52 18.10
CA PRO A 451 18.70 -2.93 18.32
C PRO A 451 17.41 -3.13 19.13
N LEU A 452 16.59 -4.08 18.70
CA LEU A 452 15.41 -4.47 19.47
C LEU A 452 15.79 -5.02 20.85
N PRO A 453 15.06 -4.61 21.91
CA PRO A 453 15.24 -5.19 23.24
C PRO A 453 14.97 -6.70 23.23
N ASP A 454 15.63 -7.43 24.11
CA ASP A 454 15.33 -8.84 24.29
C ASP A 454 13.99 -9.04 25.00
N SER A 455 13.45 -10.25 24.96
CA SER A 455 12.16 -10.57 25.58
C SER A 455 12.17 -10.41 27.11
N ALA A 456 13.35 -10.52 27.75
CA ALA A 456 13.49 -10.32 29.19
C ALA A 456 13.42 -8.83 29.55
N ALA A 457 14.10 -7.97 28.80
CA ALA A 457 14.05 -6.52 28.97
C ALA A 457 12.62 -5.99 28.79
N LEU A 458 11.89 -6.45 27.77
CA LEU A 458 10.49 -6.08 27.57
C LEU A 458 9.59 -6.57 28.72
N ARG A 459 9.79 -7.78 29.24
CA ARG A 459 9.00 -8.26 30.40
C ARG A 459 9.27 -7.41 31.65
N VAL A 460 10.51 -7.04 31.91
CA VAL A 460 10.88 -6.15 33.04
C VAL A 460 10.22 -4.78 32.87
N HIS A 461 10.27 -4.24 31.64
CA HIS A 461 9.61 -2.96 31.32
C HIS A 461 8.09 -2.99 31.55
N LEU A 462 7.44 -4.12 31.25
CA LEU A 462 5.99 -4.30 31.39
C LEU A 462 5.54 -4.65 32.81
N ALA A 463 6.41 -5.16 33.67
CA ALA A 463 6.06 -5.77 34.97
C ALA A 463 5.24 -4.85 35.89
N ASN A 464 5.38 -3.51 35.78
CA ASN A 464 4.63 -2.54 36.59
C ASN A 464 3.67 -1.67 35.76
N ARG A 465 3.50 -1.97 34.47
CA ARG A 465 2.68 -1.19 33.53
C ARG A 465 1.46 -1.93 33.04
N VAL A 466 1.51 -3.26 33.05
CA VAL A 466 0.48 -4.16 32.53
C VAL A 466 0.25 -5.27 33.54
N ALA A 467 -1.00 -5.73 33.69
CA ALA A 467 -1.30 -6.88 34.52
C ALA A 467 -0.53 -8.14 34.05
N ALA A 468 -0.04 -8.94 34.97
CA ALA A 468 0.85 -10.07 34.65
C ALA A 468 0.22 -11.08 33.67
N GLU A 469 -1.08 -11.26 33.74
CA GLU A 469 -1.88 -12.10 32.84
C GLU A 469 -2.01 -11.55 31.43
N ASP A 470 -1.85 -10.23 31.23
CA ASP A 470 -1.96 -9.55 29.95
C ASP A 470 -0.62 -9.34 29.25
N VAL A 471 0.49 -9.71 29.90
CA VAL A 471 1.81 -9.63 29.31
C VAL A 471 1.98 -10.70 28.21
N PRO A 472 2.28 -10.30 26.94
CA PRO A 472 2.49 -11.25 25.86
C PRO A 472 3.64 -12.22 26.16
N ARG A 473 3.35 -13.52 26.12
CA ARG A 473 4.37 -14.55 26.35
C ARG A 473 5.33 -14.72 25.17
N THR A 474 4.86 -14.38 23.96
CA THR A 474 5.63 -14.51 22.73
C THR A 474 5.84 -13.12 22.13
N VAL A 475 7.10 -12.79 21.84
CA VAL A 475 7.48 -11.57 21.13
C VAL A 475 8.09 -11.95 19.80
N VAL A 476 7.46 -11.51 18.71
CA VAL A 476 7.95 -11.69 17.33
C VAL A 476 8.62 -10.40 16.89
N ARG A 477 9.87 -10.51 16.46
CA ARG A 477 10.69 -9.37 16.01
C ARG A 477 10.57 -9.22 14.51
N LEU A 478 10.20 -8.04 14.05
CA LEU A 478 10.10 -7.68 12.65
C LEU A 478 11.02 -6.49 12.35
N GLY A 479 11.52 -6.38 11.12
CA GLY A 479 12.26 -5.19 10.69
C GLY A 479 11.35 -3.97 10.53
N ALA A 480 10.07 -4.21 10.17
CA ALA A 480 9.00 -3.23 10.13
C ALA A 480 7.66 -3.96 10.22
N LEU A 481 6.63 -3.34 10.77
CA LEU A 481 5.29 -3.88 10.73
C LEU A 481 4.69 -3.77 9.31
N PRO A 482 3.96 -4.81 8.84
CA PRO A 482 3.27 -4.73 7.57
C PRO A 482 2.18 -3.65 7.62
N ARG A 483 2.03 -2.89 6.52
CA ARG A 483 1.03 -1.84 6.39
C ARG A 483 0.11 -2.11 5.21
N ASN A 484 -1.15 -1.77 5.37
CA ASN A 484 -2.14 -1.82 4.31
C ASN A 484 -2.01 -0.59 3.36
N ARG A 485 -2.87 -0.51 2.33
CA ARG A 485 -2.85 0.61 1.36
C ARG A 485 -3.20 1.97 1.94
N ALA A 486 -3.91 1.98 3.05
CA ALA A 486 -4.20 3.22 3.78
C ALA A 486 -3.02 3.67 4.66
N GLY A 487 -1.92 2.90 4.67
CA GLY A 487 -0.76 3.14 5.52
C GLY A 487 -0.91 2.63 6.94
N GLN A 488 -2.04 1.99 7.28
CA GLN A 488 -2.33 1.44 8.61
C GLN A 488 -1.63 0.09 8.80
N GLU A 489 -1.39 -0.27 10.05
CA GLU A 489 -0.87 -1.57 10.43
C GLU A 489 -1.78 -2.70 9.93
N ASP A 490 -1.22 -3.62 9.13
CA ASP A 490 -1.97 -4.76 8.58
C ASP A 490 -1.80 -6.00 9.47
N ARG A 491 -2.73 -6.16 10.39
CA ARG A 491 -2.75 -7.32 11.30
C ARG A 491 -2.95 -8.65 10.58
N SER A 492 -3.57 -8.64 9.40
CA SER A 492 -3.79 -9.86 8.61
C SER A 492 -2.55 -10.35 7.87
N ALA A 493 -1.59 -9.47 7.64
CA ALA A 493 -0.31 -9.76 6.99
C ALA A 493 0.81 -10.13 8.00
N LEU A 494 0.49 -10.18 9.31
CA LEU A 494 1.47 -10.58 10.32
C LEU A 494 1.85 -12.07 10.17
N PRO A 495 3.15 -12.42 10.24
CA PRO A 495 3.58 -13.80 10.14
C PRO A 495 3.10 -14.62 11.35
N LEU A 496 2.72 -15.87 11.12
CA LEU A 496 2.44 -16.78 12.24
C LEU A 496 3.72 -16.97 13.08
N PRO A 497 3.63 -16.83 14.42
CA PRO A 497 4.78 -17.04 15.27
C PRO A 497 5.26 -18.50 15.16
N ALA A 498 6.58 -18.72 15.03
CA ALA A 498 7.15 -20.04 15.16
C ALA A 498 6.90 -20.52 16.60
N LEU A 499 6.01 -21.49 16.77
CA LEU A 499 5.65 -22.00 18.09
C LEU A 499 6.86 -22.73 18.68
N ALA A 500 7.52 -22.12 19.68
CA ALA A 500 8.43 -22.84 20.54
C ALA A 500 7.63 -23.92 21.30
N GLY A 501 8.12 -25.16 21.25
CA GLY A 501 7.58 -26.25 22.05
C GLY A 501 7.57 -25.90 23.54
N PRO A 502 6.92 -26.72 24.41
CA PRO A 502 6.79 -26.43 25.84
C PRO A 502 8.15 -26.21 26.49
N GLU A 503 8.31 -25.04 27.13
CA GLU A 503 9.49 -24.72 27.95
C GLU A 503 9.63 -25.72 29.11
N GLY A 504 10.60 -26.59 29.01
CA GLY A 504 10.92 -27.55 30.06
C GLY A 504 12.12 -28.43 29.69
N SER A 505 13.27 -27.83 29.45
CA SER A 505 14.55 -28.55 29.52
C SER A 505 15.69 -27.54 29.66
N THR A 506 16.25 -27.49 30.84
CA THR A 506 17.51 -26.80 31.15
C THR A 506 18.64 -27.40 30.30
N ALA A 507 19.06 -26.68 29.27
CA ALA A 507 20.27 -27.00 28.52
C ALA A 507 21.43 -26.13 29.02
N LYS A 508 22.45 -26.80 29.52
CA LYS A 508 23.73 -26.26 29.98
C LYS A 508 24.40 -25.39 28.92
N SER A 509 24.96 -24.29 29.41
CA SER A 509 25.88 -23.39 28.73
C SER A 509 26.99 -24.15 27.97
N GLY A 510 27.01 -24.05 26.67
CA GLY A 510 28.10 -24.43 25.78
C GLY A 510 28.40 -23.30 24.78
N LYS A 511 29.65 -22.90 24.73
CA LYS A 511 30.22 -21.78 23.98
C LYS A 511 29.94 -21.85 22.47
N GLY A 512 29.55 -20.72 21.91
CA GLY A 512 29.95 -20.23 20.58
C GLY A 512 29.36 -20.99 19.40
N GLY A 513 28.30 -20.39 18.77
CA GLY A 513 27.82 -20.76 17.45
C GLY A 513 26.71 -19.81 17.01
N ALA A 514 26.92 -19.09 15.89
CA ALA A 514 25.97 -18.16 15.30
C ALA A 514 24.64 -18.84 14.88
N PRO A 515 23.50 -18.15 14.94
CA PRO A 515 22.20 -18.75 14.64
C PRO A 515 22.01 -18.97 13.15
N HIS A 516 22.10 -20.19 12.68
CA HIS A 516 21.58 -20.64 11.40
C HIS A 516 20.13 -21.14 11.62
N GLY A 517 19.11 -20.29 11.34
CA GLY A 517 17.73 -20.64 11.66
C GLY A 517 16.67 -20.49 10.55
N THR A 518 17.01 -20.05 9.32
CA THR A 518 16.02 -19.86 8.24
C THR A 518 16.27 -20.72 6.98
N GLY A 519 17.44 -21.37 6.86
CA GLY A 519 17.75 -22.25 5.74
C GLY A 519 17.11 -23.63 5.83
N ALA A 520 16.98 -24.18 7.02
CA ALA A 520 16.48 -25.54 7.23
C ALA A 520 14.97 -25.68 6.94
N SER A 521 14.15 -24.67 7.23
CA SER A 521 12.71 -24.75 6.99
C SER A 521 12.34 -24.61 5.50
N LEU A 522 13.00 -23.71 4.75
CA LEU A 522 12.80 -23.56 3.31
C LEU A 522 13.27 -24.82 2.57
N PHE A 523 14.42 -25.37 2.94
CA PHE A 523 14.92 -26.61 2.34
C PHE A 523 13.98 -27.79 2.58
N ALA A 524 13.43 -27.93 3.79
CA ALA A 524 12.44 -28.95 4.10
C ALA A 524 11.15 -28.81 3.26
N VAL A 525 10.63 -27.59 3.11
CA VAL A 525 9.45 -27.31 2.26
C VAL A 525 9.74 -27.63 0.80
N LEU A 526 10.90 -27.23 0.29
CA LEU A 526 11.31 -27.50 -1.09
C LEU A 526 11.50 -29.02 -1.31
N ALA A 527 12.12 -29.73 -0.37
CA ALA A 527 12.30 -31.18 -0.47
C ALA A 527 10.96 -31.93 -0.44
N CYS A 528 10.04 -31.54 0.45
CA CYS A 528 8.69 -32.12 0.52
C CYS A 528 7.87 -31.88 -0.76
N ALA A 529 8.07 -30.75 -1.45
CA ALA A 529 7.41 -30.47 -2.73
C ALA A 529 8.11 -31.15 -3.91
N ALA A 530 9.44 -31.29 -3.89
CA ALA A 530 10.24 -31.85 -4.95
C ALA A 530 9.96 -33.37 -5.17
N VAL A 531 9.78 -34.13 -4.10
CA VAL A 531 9.57 -35.59 -4.18
C VAL A 531 8.32 -35.96 -4.97
N PRO A 532 7.10 -35.46 -4.65
CA PRO A 532 5.91 -35.80 -5.43
C PRO A 532 5.97 -35.31 -6.88
N ILE A 533 6.56 -34.13 -7.14
CA ILE A 533 6.75 -33.62 -8.49
C ILE A 533 7.73 -34.48 -9.29
N GLY A 534 8.84 -34.86 -8.69
CA GLY A 534 9.81 -35.78 -9.29
C GLY A 534 9.21 -37.14 -9.60
N PHE A 535 8.37 -37.67 -8.72
CA PHE A 535 7.64 -38.92 -8.96
C PHE A 535 6.67 -38.81 -10.16
N VAL A 536 5.96 -37.70 -10.27
CA VAL A 536 5.10 -37.43 -11.46
C VAL A 536 5.94 -37.34 -12.71
N ALA A 537 7.11 -36.68 -12.67
CA ALA A 537 8.02 -36.63 -13.82
C ALA A 537 8.46 -38.04 -14.23
N MET A 538 8.78 -38.92 -13.29
CA MET A 538 9.10 -40.33 -13.58
C MET A 538 7.95 -41.05 -14.30
N LEU A 539 6.70 -40.88 -13.82
CA LEU A 539 5.55 -41.53 -14.41
C LEU A 539 5.23 -41.06 -15.84
N VAL A 540 5.54 -39.79 -16.17
CA VAL A 540 5.22 -39.23 -17.48
C VAL A 540 6.40 -39.29 -18.46
N THR A 541 7.61 -39.70 -18.03
CA THR A 541 8.80 -39.68 -18.87
C THR A 541 8.62 -40.49 -20.15
N ASP A 542 8.13 -41.72 -20.05
CA ASP A 542 7.97 -42.57 -21.22
C ASP A 542 6.80 -42.13 -22.15
N ALA A 543 5.80 -41.43 -21.59
CA ALA A 543 4.74 -40.81 -22.36
C ALA A 543 5.21 -39.58 -23.15
N VAL A 544 6.18 -38.80 -22.61
CA VAL A 544 6.73 -37.59 -23.25
C VAL A 544 7.88 -37.95 -24.19
N TRP A 545 8.73 -38.88 -23.81
CA TRP A 545 9.89 -39.37 -24.58
C TRP A 545 9.87 -40.90 -24.71
N PRO A 546 9.04 -41.47 -25.58
CA PRO A 546 8.90 -42.92 -25.71
C PRO A 546 10.22 -43.62 -25.99
N GLY A 547 10.52 -44.63 -25.19
CA GLY A 547 11.77 -45.42 -25.31
C GLY A 547 13.02 -44.79 -24.73
N SER A 548 12.95 -43.60 -24.08
CA SER A 548 14.13 -42.97 -23.41
C SER A 548 14.59 -43.75 -22.17
N THR A 549 13.68 -44.51 -21.55
CA THR A 549 13.92 -45.31 -20.35
C THR A 549 14.30 -46.76 -20.62
N GLU A 550 14.32 -47.19 -21.88
CA GLU A 550 14.71 -48.57 -22.26
C GLU A 550 16.19 -48.80 -22.00
N LEU A 551 16.51 -49.74 -21.17
CA LEU A 551 17.87 -50.12 -20.79
C LEU A 551 18.30 -51.45 -21.45
N ASP A 552 17.53 -51.97 -22.41
CA ASP A 552 17.82 -53.21 -23.09
C ASP A 552 19.14 -53.16 -23.84
N GLY A 553 20.04 -54.13 -23.53
CA GLY A 553 21.35 -54.19 -24.13
C GLY A 553 22.48 -53.47 -23.35
N ILE A 554 22.20 -52.83 -22.25
CA ILE A 554 23.20 -52.17 -21.39
C ILE A 554 23.65 -53.15 -20.29
N PRO A 555 24.96 -53.56 -20.26
CA PRO A 555 25.43 -54.53 -19.28
C PRO A 555 25.52 -53.93 -17.85
N ALA A 556 25.31 -54.76 -16.81
CA ALA A 556 25.57 -54.37 -15.42
C ALA A 556 27.09 -54.08 -15.24
N PRO A 557 27.49 -53.09 -14.42
CA PRO A 557 26.68 -52.26 -13.51
C PRO A 557 26.09 -50.98 -14.14
N TRP A 558 26.30 -50.73 -15.43
CA TRP A 558 25.97 -49.49 -16.12
C TRP A 558 24.45 -49.26 -16.18
N SER A 559 23.65 -50.31 -16.38
CA SER A 559 22.19 -50.22 -16.31
C SER A 559 21.66 -49.67 -15.00
N GLY A 560 22.25 -50.10 -13.86
CA GLY A 560 21.93 -49.59 -12.53
C GLY A 560 22.32 -48.11 -12.33
N LEU A 561 23.47 -47.71 -12.90
CA LEU A 561 23.91 -46.32 -12.85
C LEU A 561 22.98 -45.40 -13.68
N PHE A 562 22.58 -45.82 -14.86
CA PHE A 562 21.62 -45.07 -15.70
C PHE A 562 20.26 -44.92 -15.01
N PHE A 563 19.76 -45.96 -14.36
CA PHE A 563 18.54 -45.87 -13.59
C PHE A 563 18.67 -44.91 -12.41
N LEU A 564 19.77 -44.93 -11.70
CA LEU A 564 20.05 -43.99 -10.59
C LEU A 564 20.09 -42.53 -11.09
N LEU A 565 20.77 -42.28 -12.22
CA LEU A 565 20.80 -40.93 -12.85
C LEU A 565 19.41 -40.46 -13.25
N TYR A 566 18.59 -41.32 -13.82
CA TYR A 566 17.20 -41.02 -14.17
C TYR A 566 16.36 -40.60 -12.95
N VAL A 567 16.52 -41.29 -11.82
CA VAL A 567 15.84 -40.89 -10.57
C VAL A 567 16.31 -39.50 -10.12
N PHE A 568 17.63 -39.23 -10.18
CA PHE A 568 18.19 -37.94 -9.79
C PHE A 568 17.72 -36.79 -10.71
N GLU A 569 17.60 -37.01 -11.99
CA GLU A 569 17.11 -36.01 -12.96
C GLU A 569 15.67 -35.62 -12.66
N CYS A 570 14.80 -36.61 -12.42
CA CYS A 570 13.41 -36.37 -12.06
C CYS A 570 13.27 -35.61 -10.71
N LEU A 571 14.10 -35.97 -9.72
CA LEU A 571 14.14 -35.25 -8.44
C LEU A 571 14.69 -33.83 -8.60
N ALA A 572 15.70 -33.62 -9.44
CA ALA A 572 16.25 -32.29 -9.75
C ALA A 572 15.20 -31.40 -10.43
N PHE A 573 14.45 -31.98 -11.39
CA PHE A 573 13.33 -31.30 -12.02
C PHE A 573 12.25 -30.89 -11.00
N GLY A 574 11.87 -31.83 -10.10
CA GLY A 574 10.91 -31.56 -9.01
C GLY A 574 11.41 -30.45 -8.08
N LEU A 575 12.68 -30.46 -7.72
CA LEU A 575 13.30 -29.44 -6.88
C LEU A 575 13.35 -28.08 -7.59
N GLY A 576 13.67 -28.06 -8.89
CA GLY A 576 13.71 -26.84 -9.71
C GLY A 576 12.34 -26.19 -9.83
N LEU A 577 11.29 -26.96 -10.07
CA LEU A 577 9.92 -26.46 -10.14
C LEU A 577 9.42 -25.99 -8.77
N ALA A 578 9.68 -26.73 -7.71
CA ALA A 578 9.39 -26.28 -6.34
C ALA A 578 10.13 -24.96 -6.00
N PHE A 579 11.41 -24.85 -6.37
CA PHE A 579 12.18 -23.63 -6.16
C PHE A 579 11.64 -22.46 -6.97
N LEU A 580 11.27 -22.67 -8.22
CA LEU A 580 10.65 -21.64 -9.07
C LEU A 580 9.37 -21.06 -8.45
N LEU A 581 8.51 -21.93 -7.91
CA LEU A 581 7.21 -21.55 -7.38
C LEU A 581 7.27 -20.96 -5.97
N LEU A 582 8.15 -21.50 -5.10
CA LEU A 582 8.12 -21.23 -3.66
C LEU A 582 9.28 -20.34 -3.14
N ALA A 583 10.43 -20.29 -3.85
CA ALA A 583 11.62 -19.61 -3.33
C ALA A 583 11.72 -18.11 -3.69
N ARG A 584 10.92 -17.61 -4.61
CA ARG A 584 10.97 -16.21 -5.07
C ARG A 584 10.88 -15.17 -3.95
N PRO A 585 9.95 -15.26 -2.98
CA PRO A 585 9.86 -14.29 -1.89
C PRO A 585 11.13 -14.26 -1.03
N SER A 586 11.74 -15.43 -0.76
CA SER A 586 12.95 -15.54 0.05
C SER A 586 14.20 -14.99 -0.65
N MET A 587 14.25 -15.05 -1.98
CA MET A 587 15.38 -14.54 -2.77
C MET A 587 15.34 -13.02 -2.93
N VAL A 588 14.14 -12.44 -3.09
CA VAL A 588 13.94 -10.99 -3.27
C VAL A 588 14.14 -10.25 -1.95
N ASN A 589 13.66 -10.79 -0.82
CA ASN A 589 13.78 -10.14 0.49
C ASN A 589 15.21 -10.12 1.07
N ARG A 590 16.09 -11.02 0.66
CA ARG A 590 17.46 -11.09 1.20
C ARG A 590 18.42 -10.03 0.64
N ARG A 591 18.08 -9.32 -0.43
CA ARG A 591 18.99 -8.33 -1.06
C ARG A 591 18.31 -7.01 -1.35
N ARG A 592 18.55 -6.01 -0.51
CA ARG A 592 18.16 -4.60 -0.71
C ARG A 592 18.79 -3.93 -1.95
N ARG A 593 19.75 -4.57 -2.65
CA ARG A 593 20.37 -4.04 -3.88
C ARG A 593 20.22 -5.01 -5.04
N GLY A 594 19.43 -4.60 -6.05
CA GLY A 594 19.35 -5.26 -7.34
C GLY A 594 18.27 -6.34 -7.45
N SER A 595 17.00 -5.98 -7.35
CA SER A 595 15.86 -6.88 -7.58
C SER A 595 15.96 -7.64 -8.93
N ARG A 596 16.58 -7.03 -9.96
CA ARG A 596 16.80 -7.65 -11.28
C ARG A 596 17.80 -8.79 -11.21
N LEU A 597 18.96 -8.62 -10.52
CA LEU A 597 19.97 -9.68 -10.40
C LEU A 597 19.44 -10.85 -9.53
N ALA A 598 18.70 -10.56 -8.44
CA ALA A 598 18.09 -11.58 -7.63
C ALA A 598 17.03 -12.38 -8.40
N GLY A 599 16.22 -11.71 -9.23
CA GLY A 599 15.25 -12.36 -10.11
C GLY A 599 15.94 -13.22 -11.21
N LEU A 600 16.97 -12.71 -11.84
CA LEU A 600 17.75 -13.48 -12.81
C LEU A 600 18.43 -14.69 -12.17
N THR A 601 18.99 -14.55 -10.97
CA THR A 601 19.60 -15.66 -10.22
C THR A 601 18.56 -16.73 -9.87
N HIS A 602 17.36 -16.31 -9.45
CA HIS A 602 16.25 -17.23 -9.16
C HIS A 602 15.86 -18.05 -10.41
N LEU A 603 15.68 -17.37 -11.54
CA LEU A 603 15.37 -18.03 -12.82
C LEU A 603 16.52 -18.93 -13.30
N ALA A 604 17.76 -18.49 -13.13
CA ALA A 604 18.93 -19.27 -13.53
C ALA A 604 19.07 -20.56 -12.72
N ILE A 605 18.88 -20.51 -11.39
CA ILE A 605 18.90 -21.70 -10.54
C ILE A 605 17.76 -22.65 -10.90
N SER A 606 16.55 -22.13 -11.10
CA SER A 606 15.41 -22.94 -11.51
C SER A 606 15.67 -23.63 -12.87
N TYR A 607 16.20 -22.90 -13.83
CA TYR A 607 16.55 -23.43 -15.14
C TYR A 607 17.61 -24.53 -15.05
N LEU A 608 18.69 -24.32 -14.31
CA LEU A 608 19.75 -25.33 -14.12
C LEU A 608 19.22 -26.65 -13.56
N LEU A 609 18.29 -26.57 -12.61
CA LEU A 609 17.69 -27.77 -12.00
C LEU A 609 16.68 -28.45 -12.93
N MET A 610 15.83 -27.68 -13.62
CA MET A 610 14.76 -28.22 -14.46
C MET A 610 15.23 -28.72 -15.82
N ALA A 611 16.28 -28.11 -16.38
CA ALA A 611 16.75 -28.42 -17.75
C ALA A 611 17.40 -29.81 -17.85
N TRP A 612 17.84 -30.40 -16.74
CA TRP A 612 18.54 -31.68 -16.73
C TRP A 612 17.65 -32.83 -17.23
N TRP A 613 16.44 -32.97 -16.71
CA TRP A 613 15.48 -34.01 -17.09
C TRP A 613 15.16 -34.02 -18.61
N PRO A 614 14.69 -32.95 -19.27
CA PRO A 614 14.43 -32.96 -20.69
C PRO A 614 15.69 -33.11 -21.54
N GLN A 615 16.82 -32.52 -21.11
CA GLN A 615 18.08 -32.58 -21.84
C GLN A 615 18.61 -34.01 -21.95
N ASP A 616 18.62 -34.75 -20.83
CA ASP A 616 19.14 -36.12 -20.81
C ASP A 616 18.25 -37.09 -21.58
N ASN A 617 16.92 -36.96 -21.45
CA ASN A 617 15.98 -37.78 -22.25
C ASN A 617 16.12 -37.52 -23.76
N LEU A 618 16.32 -36.25 -24.19
CA LEU A 618 16.58 -35.92 -25.59
C LEU A 618 17.93 -36.49 -26.06
N TYR A 619 18.97 -36.48 -25.22
CA TYR A 619 20.23 -37.10 -25.55
C TYR A 619 20.14 -38.60 -25.71
N ARG A 620 19.40 -39.29 -24.81
CA ARG A 620 19.19 -40.74 -24.92
C ARG A 620 18.48 -41.11 -26.20
N LEU A 621 17.46 -40.36 -26.63
CA LEU A 621 16.76 -40.57 -27.89
C LEU A 621 17.67 -40.26 -29.13
N ALA A 622 18.39 -39.14 -29.07
CA ALA A 622 19.28 -38.74 -30.18
C ALA A 622 20.45 -39.72 -30.40
N ALA A 623 21.00 -40.27 -29.32
CA ALA A 623 22.06 -41.26 -29.38
C ALA A 623 21.63 -42.55 -30.09
N LYS A 624 20.35 -42.86 -30.14
CA LYS A 624 19.83 -44.06 -30.82
C LYS A 624 19.73 -43.88 -32.35
N ASN A 625 19.55 -42.65 -32.89
CA ASN A 625 19.07 -42.47 -34.27
C ASN A 625 19.90 -41.52 -35.17
N ASP A 626 20.59 -40.48 -34.69
CA ASP A 626 21.28 -39.54 -35.60
C ASP A 626 22.33 -38.63 -34.92
N TRP A 627 23.59 -38.77 -35.30
CA TRP A 627 24.72 -38.05 -34.76
C TRP A 627 24.72 -36.53 -35.05
N PRO A 628 24.28 -35.98 -36.19
CA PRO A 628 24.22 -34.54 -36.43
C PRO A 628 23.18 -33.81 -35.60
N GLN A 629 22.05 -34.43 -35.36
CA GLN A 629 21.01 -33.85 -34.49
C GLN A 629 21.44 -33.79 -33.03
N GLN A 630 22.19 -34.77 -32.56
CA GLN A 630 22.76 -34.79 -31.21
C GLN A 630 23.68 -33.60 -30.98
N ALA A 631 24.54 -33.24 -31.92
CA ALA A 631 25.45 -32.09 -31.82
C ALA A 631 24.65 -30.77 -31.70
N LEU A 632 23.59 -30.60 -32.50
CA LEU A 632 22.73 -29.41 -32.45
C LEU A 632 22.03 -29.27 -31.10
N LEU A 633 21.47 -30.37 -30.55
CA LEU A 633 20.81 -30.38 -29.26
C LEU A 633 21.77 -30.05 -28.12
N VAL A 634 23.02 -30.55 -28.18
CA VAL A 634 24.07 -30.20 -27.22
C VAL A 634 24.27 -28.68 -27.13
N TYR A 635 24.37 -28.00 -28.26
CA TYR A 635 24.58 -26.54 -28.29
C TYR A 635 23.34 -25.79 -27.81
N VAL A 636 22.14 -26.16 -28.21
CA VAL A 636 20.88 -25.51 -27.85
C VAL A 636 20.67 -25.55 -26.34
N PHE A 637 21.01 -26.65 -25.66
CA PHE A 637 20.85 -26.76 -24.22
C PHE A 637 22.04 -26.27 -23.40
N ASN A 638 23.29 -26.51 -23.87
CA ASN A 638 24.47 -26.16 -23.09
C ASN A 638 24.78 -24.66 -23.07
N VAL A 639 24.45 -23.90 -24.11
CA VAL A 639 24.67 -22.45 -24.12
C VAL A 639 23.82 -21.75 -23.05
N PRO A 640 22.48 -21.98 -22.94
CA PRO A 640 21.68 -21.43 -21.84
C PRO A 640 22.12 -21.93 -20.44
N LEU A 641 22.57 -23.18 -20.31
CA LEU A 641 23.13 -23.70 -19.05
C LEU A 641 24.39 -22.94 -18.63
N MET A 642 25.30 -22.65 -19.56
CA MET A 642 26.50 -21.86 -19.28
C MET A 642 26.15 -20.42 -18.87
N ILE A 643 25.17 -19.79 -19.55
CA ILE A 643 24.69 -18.45 -19.20
C ILE A 643 24.09 -18.46 -17.81
N ALA A 644 23.23 -19.41 -17.49
CA ALA A 644 22.61 -19.53 -16.19
C ALA A 644 23.64 -19.77 -15.07
N ALA A 645 24.65 -20.62 -15.33
CA ALA A 645 25.74 -20.85 -14.39
C ALA A 645 26.58 -19.59 -14.16
N ALA A 646 26.90 -18.82 -15.23
CA ALA A 646 27.61 -17.55 -15.13
C ALA A 646 26.81 -16.52 -14.29
N VAL A 647 25.50 -16.43 -14.46
CA VAL A 647 24.63 -15.54 -13.64
C VAL A 647 24.67 -15.93 -12.16
N VAL A 648 24.61 -17.21 -11.86
CA VAL A 648 24.73 -17.69 -10.48
C VAL A 648 26.09 -17.40 -9.88
N ALA A 649 27.19 -17.63 -10.64
CA ALA A 649 28.55 -17.31 -10.21
C ALA A 649 28.76 -15.81 -9.95
N LEU A 650 28.28 -14.94 -10.85
CA LEU A 650 28.31 -13.49 -10.66
C LEU A 650 27.51 -13.05 -9.41
N SER A 651 26.37 -13.68 -9.17
CA SER A 651 25.59 -13.41 -7.96
C SER A 651 26.32 -13.83 -6.69
N ALA A 652 27.01 -14.96 -6.70
CA ALA A 652 27.78 -15.47 -5.55
C ALA A 652 29.01 -14.61 -5.25
N THR A 653 29.77 -14.20 -6.28
CA THR A 653 30.96 -13.35 -6.11
C THR A 653 30.63 -11.97 -5.57
N LYS A 654 29.53 -11.33 -6.05
CA LYS A 654 29.08 -10.03 -5.52
C LYS A 654 28.54 -10.09 -4.08
N SER A 655 28.22 -11.27 -3.56
CA SER A 655 27.79 -11.44 -2.16
C SER A 655 28.95 -11.56 -1.17
N ASN A 656 30.15 -11.85 -1.64
CA ASN A 656 31.32 -12.13 -0.81
C ASN A 656 32.36 -11.02 -0.77
N THR A 657 32.14 -9.88 -1.47
CA THR A 657 33.03 -8.72 -1.33
C THR A 657 32.67 -7.99 -0.03
N PRO A 658 33.61 -7.86 0.96
CA PRO A 658 33.44 -6.95 2.09
C PRO A 658 33.29 -5.53 1.55
N PHE A 659 32.48 -4.72 2.23
CA PHE A 659 32.33 -3.30 1.94
C PHE A 659 33.70 -2.60 2.10
N GLU A 660 34.37 -2.27 1.03
CA GLU A 660 35.53 -1.42 1.04
C GLU A 660 35.04 0.02 1.01
N PRO A 661 35.28 0.84 2.05
CA PRO A 661 34.88 2.25 2.05
C PRO A 661 35.63 2.99 0.95
N ASP A 662 34.94 3.93 0.29
CA ASP A 662 35.39 4.75 -0.82
C ASP A 662 36.77 5.39 -0.52
N PRO A 663 37.81 5.21 -1.33
CA PRO A 663 39.16 5.73 -1.07
C PRO A 663 39.21 7.27 -0.92
N LYS A 664 38.16 8.00 -1.31
CA LYS A 664 38.09 9.47 -1.13
C LYS A 664 37.85 9.89 0.33
N SER A 665 37.39 9.00 1.21
CA SER A 665 37.22 9.34 2.63
C SER A 665 38.50 9.19 3.46
N LYS A 666 39.56 8.54 2.92
CA LYS A 666 40.86 8.41 3.59
C LYS A 666 41.80 9.59 3.36
N SER A 667 41.63 10.35 2.26
CA SER A 667 42.50 11.48 1.93
C SER A 667 42.14 12.76 2.71
N GLU A 668 40.94 12.86 3.27
CA GLU A 668 40.54 14.04 4.08
C GLU A 668 40.89 13.89 5.58
N SER A 669 41.02 12.66 6.09
CA SER A 669 41.43 12.45 7.49
C SER A 669 42.95 12.44 7.74
N GLU A 670 43.77 12.27 6.70
CA GLU A 670 45.25 12.37 6.82
C GLU A 670 45.78 13.78 6.63
N SER A 671 45.02 14.70 5.99
CA SER A 671 45.42 16.09 5.84
C SER A 671 45.15 16.99 7.08
N GLU A 672 44.31 16.57 8.01
CA GLU A 672 44.03 17.28 9.26
C GLU A 672 44.94 16.89 10.44
N SER A 673 45.70 15.78 10.33
CA SER A 673 46.65 15.36 11.38
C SER A 673 48.07 15.87 11.20
N GLU A 674 48.38 16.55 10.07
CA GLU A 674 49.73 17.15 9.85
C GLU A 674 49.76 18.70 10.03
N SER A 675 48.65 19.35 10.43
CA SER A 675 48.61 20.79 10.67
C SER A 675 48.11 21.17 12.07
N GLY A 676 48.46 20.40 13.08
CA GLY A 676 48.15 20.73 14.46
C GLY A 676 49.41 20.62 15.36
#